data_e1f18d84c5a15764b3ee47452821932f
#
_entry.id   e1f18d84c5a15764b3ee47452821932f
#
_cell.length_a   1.000
_cell.length_b   1.000
_cell.length_c   1.000
_cell.angle_alpha   90.00
_cell.angle_beta   90.00
_cell.angle_gamma   90.00
#
_symmetry.space_group_name_H-M   'P 1'
#
loop_
_entity.id
_entity.type
_entity.pdbx_description
1 polymer ?
#
loop_
_entity_poly.entity_id
_entity_poly.type
_entity_poly.pdbx_seq_one_letter_code
_entity_poly.pdbx_strand_id
1 'polypeptide(L)'
;MSQTLKKRGKKSAAPVAAADAVDIEVKEKTTYSPPAKDPEHHYWIALAIVTSIAAYLRFRILGWPDKVVFDEVHFGKFASYYLEGTYFFDLHPPFAKLLIAFAGWLVGYDGSFKFDNIGDNYITNNVPYLAFRAFSAIQGTLVVPIMFLTMKTLNFSVIACILSSSLVALDNAQVIDSRLILLDATLILSVAFTIFAYCKFSLYRRQPFTKWWWIWLQLTGVGLSCVISTKYVGVFTYFTIGIAVVHELWILLDIKKGLTIEEFMQHFVARLFTLIIIPFCIYLYWFHLHFLILTKSGPGDAFMTSDFQETLEESALVKTSKTVNYHDVLTIKHKDTNTFLHSHDLVYPLRYENGRVSSNLQQVTCFSHQDGSELEDTNSQWEIVPSNGAKKGEAVFTNDAIRLRHVATGGFLLTHDVASPLKATNEEFVVVHGEAAETRFNETLFRLRLAEAGSSSNQGKRKIVKTKATPLRIVHIDTVVAMWTHNDELLPEWALGQQEVSGNKKVTDGDNIWVFENIVSLAENDARNHYIPKTVIKMPFLKKWWELQGLMFLHNNQLSSEHPFASQPGAWPLAQSGVSFWNDNDERKQIFFIGNVIGFWLQVGFLAVYAGFVAADLVTSRRDYNILSARARSKMYNTLGFLFIGWAAHYFPFFLMNRQKFLHHYLPAHLIAALFTGGFAEFLCSNRGHTMRRGVVPSGIDKPKFAALTVIVIASTAWFLWYTRFIVYGNFTLPPEEIKKRQWLDIVLHYVK
;
A
#
# COMPACT_ATOMS: atom_id res chain seq x y z
N MET A 1 82.30 -17.17 11.09
CA MET A 1 82.93 -15.86 11.25
C MET A 1 81.92 -14.93 11.94
N SER A 2 82.22 -14.67 13.20
CA SER A 2 81.51 -13.83 14.13
C SER A 2 81.71 -12.36 13.78
N GLN A 3 80.71 -11.56 13.92
CA GLN A 3 80.89 -10.16 14.29
C GLN A 3 79.70 -9.65 15.07
N THR A 4 79.95 -9.40 16.28
CA THR A 4 79.37 -8.65 17.35
C THR A 4 78.81 -7.28 16.87
N LEU A 5 77.56 -6.97 17.11
CA LEU A 5 77.02 -5.64 17.09
C LEU A 5 76.72 -5.13 18.49
N LYS A 6 77.48 -4.08 18.84
CA LYS A 6 77.44 -3.36 20.10
C LYS A 6 76.10 -2.81 20.45
N LYS A 7 75.62 -3.06 21.68
CA LYS A 7 74.61 -2.30 22.41
C LYS A 7 74.99 -0.83 22.46
N ARG A 8 74.19 0.05 21.80
CA ARG A 8 74.21 1.50 22.05
C ARG A 8 73.16 1.84 23.10
N GLY A 9 73.60 2.49 24.17
CA GLY A 9 72.78 2.84 25.32
C GLY A 9 71.59 3.76 25.00
N LYS A 10 70.54 3.50 25.74
CA LYS A 10 69.38 4.43 25.87
C LYS A 10 69.86 5.74 26.48
N LYS A 11 69.94 6.80 25.69
CA LYS A 11 69.87 8.16 26.24
C LYS A 11 68.36 8.47 26.45
N SER A 12 68.02 8.70 27.74
CA SER A 12 66.72 9.26 28.13
C SER A 12 66.61 10.62 27.48
N ALA A 13 65.68 10.74 26.53
CA ALA A 13 65.21 12.03 26.10
C ALA A 13 64.29 12.54 27.21
N ALA A 14 64.62 13.69 27.75
CA ALA A 14 63.76 14.44 28.64
C ALA A 14 62.38 14.69 27.96
N PRO A 15 61.27 14.67 28.71
CA PRO A 15 59.99 15.02 28.15
C PRO A 15 60.08 16.49 27.67
N VAL A 16 59.93 16.66 26.36
CA VAL A 16 59.58 17.97 25.80
C VAL A 16 58.29 18.37 26.51
N ALA A 17 58.39 19.46 27.27
CA ALA A 17 57.24 20.09 27.90
C ALA A 17 56.14 20.20 26.83
N ALA A 18 55.03 19.48 27.03
CA ALA A 18 53.81 19.74 26.34
C ALA A 18 53.52 21.26 26.62
N ALA A 19 53.69 22.05 25.56
CA ALA A 19 53.22 23.40 25.54
C ALA A 19 51.78 23.34 25.91
N ASP A 20 51.44 24.01 26.98
CA ASP A 20 50.17 24.31 27.57
C ASP A 20 49.01 24.25 26.53
N ALA A 21 48.43 23.05 26.30
CA ALA A 21 47.02 22.96 26.19
C ALA A 21 46.53 23.57 27.52
N VAL A 22 46.25 24.84 27.50
CA VAL A 22 45.45 25.51 28.52
C VAL A 22 44.15 24.78 28.48
N ASP A 23 44.07 23.66 29.21
CA ASP A 23 42.85 23.20 29.83
C ASP A 23 42.36 24.40 30.69
N ILE A 24 41.64 25.25 30.00
CA ILE A 24 40.66 26.07 30.69
C ILE A 24 39.56 25.09 31.11
N GLU A 25 39.93 24.18 32.05
CA GLU A 25 39.02 23.78 33.10
C GLU A 25 38.62 25.07 33.78
N VAL A 26 37.70 25.82 33.14
CA VAL A 26 36.84 26.71 33.88
C VAL A 26 36.17 25.78 34.87
N LYS A 27 36.73 25.71 36.08
CA LYS A 27 36.03 25.26 37.27
C LYS A 27 34.84 26.15 37.39
N GLU A 28 33.80 25.92 36.54
CA GLU A 28 32.45 26.30 36.84
C GLU A 28 32.04 25.56 38.13
N LYS A 29 32.51 26.07 39.27
CA LYS A 29 31.79 25.91 40.51
C LYS A 29 30.52 26.76 40.47
N THR A 30 29.83 26.80 39.35
CA THR A 30 28.41 27.05 39.35
C THR A 30 27.79 25.72 39.70
N THR A 31 27.22 25.64 40.89
CA THR A 31 26.27 24.60 41.28
C THR A 31 25.18 24.55 40.22
N TYR A 32 25.42 23.80 39.16
CA TYR A 32 24.43 23.52 38.17
C TYR A 32 23.38 22.60 38.81
N SER A 33 22.35 23.22 39.41
CA SER A 33 21.14 22.46 39.65
C SER A 33 20.49 22.21 38.29
N PRO A 34 20.33 20.94 37.85
CA PRO A 34 19.57 20.68 36.67
C PRO A 34 18.21 21.37 36.83
N PRO A 35 17.63 21.93 35.75
CA PRO A 35 16.32 22.57 35.82
C PRO A 35 15.37 21.58 36.50
N ALA A 36 14.69 22.06 37.54
CA ALA A 36 13.78 21.22 38.32
C ALA A 36 12.80 20.56 37.37
N LYS A 37 12.81 19.22 37.33
CA LYS A 37 11.82 18.48 36.56
C LYS A 37 10.46 18.84 37.12
N ASP A 38 9.49 18.96 36.20
CA ASP A 38 8.11 19.09 36.64
C ASP A 38 7.73 17.91 37.54
N PRO A 39 6.95 18.10 38.59
CA PRO A 39 6.50 17.03 39.46
C PRO A 39 5.80 15.93 38.65
N GLU A 40 6.06 14.68 38.98
CA GLU A 40 5.50 13.53 38.26
C GLU A 40 3.96 13.56 38.20
N HIS A 41 3.28 13.99 39.25
CA HIS A 41 1.82 14.07 39.27
C HIS A 41 1.25 15.08 38.25
N HIS A 42 2.00 16.16 37.90
CA HIS A 42 1.57 17.10 36.87
C HIS A 42 1.50 16.41 35.49
N TYR A 43 2.44 15.49 35.17
CA TYR A 43 2.39 14.72 33.91
C TYR A 43 1.15 13.82 33.87
N TRP A 44 0.82 13.15 34.99
CA TRP A 44 -0.31 12.22 35.01
C TRP A 44 -1.66 12.95 34.96
N ILE A 45 -1.79 14.07 35.67
CA ILE A 45 -2.98 14.94 35.61
C ILE A 45 -3.17 15.46 34.19
N ALA A 46 -2.13 16.03 33.58
CA ALA A 46 -2.17 16.55 32.22
C ALA A 46 -2.51 15.45 31.19
N LEU A 47 -1.89 14.29 31.32
CA LEU A 47 -2.19 13.12 30.48
C LEU A 47 -3.67 12.75 30.56
N ALA A 48 -4.21 12.65 31.76
CA ALA A 48 -5.63 12.31 31.98
C ALA A 48 -6.56 13.35 31.33
N ILE A 49 -6.28 14.64 31.51
CA ILE A 49 -7.09 15.71 30.92
C ILE A 49 -7.07 15.69 29.41
N VAL A 50 -5.88 15.64 28.79
CA VAL A 50 -5.77 15.65 27.32
C VAL A 50 -6.37 14.40 26.70
N THR A 51 -6.20 13.24 27.35
CA THR A 51 -6.81 11.97 26.90
C THR A 51 -8.34 12.02 27.01
N SER A 52 -8.88 12.59 28.09
CA SER A 52 -10.34 12.75 28.26
C SER A 52 -10.94 13.69 27.21
N ILE A 53 -10.26 14.78 26.88
CA ILE A 53 -10.67 15.68 25.80
C ILE A 53 -10.66 14.94 24.46
N ALA A 54 -9.61 14.18 24.18
CA ALA A 54 -9.49 13.39 22.94
C ALA A 54 -10.60 12.34 22.83
N ALA A 55 -10.92 11.63 23.93
CA ALA A 55 -12.01 10.68 23.98
C ALA A 55 -13.36 11.37 23.75
N TYR A 56 -13.64 12.48 24.44
CA TYR A 56 -14.87 13.24 24.25
C TYR A 56 -15.09 13.63 22.78
N LEU A 57 -14.08 14.19 22.13
CA LEU A 57 -14.19 14.65 20.74
C LEU A 57 -14.46 13.49 19.76
N ARG A 58 -13.89 12.32 20.00
CA ARG A 58 -14.02 11.17 19.11
C ARG A 58 -15.30 10.38 19.35
N PHE A 59 -15.74 10.27 20.58
CA PHE A 59 -16.96 9.52 20.93
C PHE A 59 -18.25 10.38 20.86
N ARG A 60 -18.12 11.72 20.84
CA ARG A 60 -19.28 12.59 20.72
C ARG A 60 -20.02 12.34 19.42
N ILE A 61 -21.32 11.99 19.51
CA ILE A 61 -22.22 11.78 18.36
C ILE A 61 -21.63 10.73 17.38
N LEU A 62 -21.05 9.66 17.89
CA LEU A 62 -20.36 8.64 17.09
C LEU A 62 -21.32 7.90 16.14
N GLY A 63 -22.59 7.77 16.51
CA GLY A 63 -23.63 7.15 15.70
C GLY A 63 -24.12 7.96 14.52
N TRP A 64 -23.66 9.21 14.35
CA TRP A 64 -24.05 10.05 13.24
C TRP A 64 -22.95 10.12 12.17
N PRO A 65 -23.30 10.03 10.87
CA PRO A 65 -24.59 9.58 10.36
C PRO A 65 -24.80 8.07 10.55
N ASP A 66 -26.05 7.62 10.58
CA ASP A 66 -26.46 6.22 10.67
C ASP A 66 -26.43 5.49 9.32
N LYS A 67 -25.57 5.96 8.43
CA LYS A 67 -25.42 5.55 7.03
C LYS A 67 -23.97 5.23 6.73
N VAL A 68 -23.73 4.44 5.71
CA VAL A 68 -22.39 4.13 5.19
C VAL A 68 -21.74 5.42 4.67
N VAL A 69 -20.51 5.69 5.12
CA VAL A 69 -19.75 6.91 4.83
C VAL A 69 -18.43 6.56 4.14
N PHE A 70 -18.13 7.20 3.01
CA PHE A 70 -16.84 7.12 2.33
C PHE A 70 -16.31 5.66 2.21
N ASP A 71 -15.06 5.41 2.61
CA ASP A 71 -14.43 4.10 2.54
C ASP A 71 -15.01 3.06 3.52
N GLU A 72 -16.01 3.41 4.37
CA GLU A 72 -16.75 2.40 5.13
C GLU A 72 -17.41 1.37 4.19
N VAL A 73 -17.74 1.77 2.95
CA VAL A 73 -18.23 0.89 1.88
C VAL A 73 -17.24 -0.25 1.58
N HIS A 74 -15.93 0.00 1.67
CA HIS A 74 -14.90 -1.00 1.45
C HIS A 74 -14.52 -1.75 2.72
N PHE A 75 -14.18 -1.04 3.78
CA PHE A 75 -13.64 -1.68 4.99
C PHE A 75 -14.71 -2.39 5.82
N GLY A 76 -15.95 -1.91 5.80
CA GLY A 76 -17.10 -2.61 6.34
C GLY A 76 -17.40 -3.89 5.56
N LYS A 77 -17.42 -3.80 4.23
CA LYS A 77 -17.59 -4.96 3.33
C LYS A 77 -16.53 -6.03 3.55
N PHE A 78 -15.25 -5.64 3.70
CA PHE A 78 -14.18 -6.59 3.98
C PHE A 78 -14.33 -7.27 5.34
N ALA A 79 -14.85 -6.56 6.35
CA ALA A 79 -15.17 -7.17 7.63
C ALA A 79 -16.29 -8.23 7.50
N SER A 80 -17.34 -7.94 6.70
CA SER A 80 -18.39 -8.91 6.38
C SER A 80 -17.82 -10.16 5.70
N TYR A 81 -16.97 -9.99 4.69
CA TYR A 81 -16.33 -11.12 3.99
C TYR A 81 -15.45 -11.98 4.92
N TYR A 82 -14.72 -11.37 5.86
CA TYR A 82 -13.97 -12.15 6.85
C TYR A 82 -14.88 -13.00 7.74
N LEU A 83 -16.02 -12.45 8.14
CA LEU A 83 -16.96 -13.17 9.01
C LEU A 83 -17.70 -14.29 8.25
N GLU A 84 -17.97 -14.11 6.98
CA GLU A 84 -18.55 -15.12 6.09
C GLU A 84 -17.52 -16.17 5.61
N GLY A 85 -16.23 -15.86 5.68
CA GLY A 85 -15.15 -16.68 5.11
C GLY A 85 -15.01 -16.57 3.60
N THR A 86 -15.54 -15.52 2.97
CA THR A 86 -15.60 -15.29 1.52
C THR A 86 -14.36 -14.55 1.03
N TYR A 87 -13.68 -15.09 0.01
CA TYR A 87 -12.45 -14.51 -0.51
C TYR A 87 -12.71 -13.19 -1.26
N PHE A 88 -11.89 -12.20 -0.96
CA PHE A 88 -11.87 -10.90 -1.61
C PHE A 88 -10.44 -10.43 -1.87
N PHE A 89 -10.27 -9.57 -2.87
CA PHE A 89 -9.00 -8.91 -3.18
C PHE A 89 -9.00 -7.46 -2.68
N ASP A 90 -7.88 -7.02 -2.11
CA ASP A 90 -7.64 -5.63 -1.74
C ASP A 90 -6.15 -5.27 -1.86
N LEU A 91 -5.88 -3.99 -2.12
CA LEU A 91 -4.53 -3.41 -2.28
C LEU A 91 -3.75 -3.30 -0.96
N HIS A 92 -4.44 -3.35 0.18
CA HIS A 92 -3.84 -3.17 1.50
C HIS A 92 -3.62 -4.50 2.21
N PRO A 93 -2.52 -4.65 2.97
CA PRO A 93 -2.29 -5.81 3.81
C PRO A 93 -3.43 -6.07 4.81
N PRO A 94 -3.55 -7.30 5.36
CA PRO A 94 -4.78 -7.73 6.04
C PRO A 94 -4.93 -7.30 7.49
N PHE A 95 -3.88 -6.84 8.19
CA PHE A 95 -3.89 -6.66 9.65
C PHE A 95 -5.04 -5.78 10.15
N ALA A 96 -5.16 -4.54 9.66
CA ALA A 96 -6.21 -3.63 10.15
C ALA A 96 -7.62 -4.12 9.77
N LYS A 97 -7.79 -4.75 8.60
CA LYS A 97 -9.06 -5.36 8.19
C LYS A 97 -9.47 -6.52 9.10
N LEU A 98 -8.52 -7.37 9.49
CA LEU A 98 -8.75 -8.43 10.47
C LEU A 98 -9.14 -7.87 11.83
N LEU A 99 -8.56 -6.74 12.25
CA LEU A 99 -8.95 -6.08 13.50
C LEU A 99 -10.36 -5.50 13.44
N ILE A 100 -10.76 -4.91 12.31
CA ILE A 100 -12.15 -4.44 12.11
C ILE A 100 -13.12 -5.64 12.15
N ALA A 101 -12.82 -6.72 11.44
CA ALA A 101 -13.63 -7.95 11.47
C ALA A 101 -13.71 -8.53 12.89
N PHE A 102 -12.62 -8.52 13.64
CA PHE A 102 -12.59 -8.95 15.03
C PHE A 102 -13.50 -8.09 15.92
N ALA A 103 -13.55 -6.77 15.71
CA ALA A 103 -14.46 -5.88 16.43
C ALA A 103 -15.94 -6.23 16.15
N GLY A 104 -16.28 -6.59 14.90
CA GLY A 104 -17.62 -7.08 14.54
C GLY A 104 -17.94 -8.43 15.19
N TRP A 105 -16.98 -9.36 15.17
CA TRP A 105 -17.12 -10.66 15.80
C TRP A 105 -17.37 -10.58 17.30
N LEU A 106 -16.69 -9.67 18.02
CA LEU A 106 -16.87 -9.45 19.45
C LEU A 106 -18.31 -9.08 19.85
N VAL A 107 -19.03 -8.43 18.95
CA VAL A 107 -20.44 -8.01 19.19
C VAL A 107 -21.46 -8.94 18.51
N GLY A 108 -21.02 -10.06 17.97
CA GLY A 108 -21.87 -11.08 17.38
C GLY A 108 -22.40 -10.72 15.98
N TYR A 109 -21.70 -9.86 15.23
CA TYR A 109 -22.06 -9.54 13.86
C TYR A 109 -21.76 -10.74 12.93
N ASP A 110 -22.71 -11.07 12.07
CA ASP A 110 -22.67 -12.25 11.21
C ASP A 110 -22.10 -12.02 9.80
N GLY A 111 -21.90 -10.74 9.39
CA GLY A 111 -21.41 -10.39 8.07
C GLY A 111 -22.49 -10.24 7.00
N SER A 112 -23.76 -10.32 7.36
CA SER A 112 -24.88 -10.32 6.39
C SER A 112 -25.03 -9.06 5.56
N PHE A 113 -24.61 -7.89 6.07
CA PHE A 113 -24.71 -6.62 5.36
C PHE A 113 -23.54 -6.42 4.39
N LYS A 114 -23.83 -6.08 3.15
CA LYS A 114 -22.84 -6.04 2.06
C LYS A 114 -22.13 -4.70 1.88
N PHE A 115 -22.58 -3.61 2.51
CA PHE A 115 -22.00 -2.27 2.35
C PHE A 115 -21.87 -1.86 0.86
N ASP A 116 -22.94 -2.02 0.07
CA ASP A 116 -22.83 -1.85 -1.39
C ASP A 116 -22.70 -0.39 -1.81
N ASN A 117 -23.42 0.52 -1.14
CA ASN A 117 -23.44 1.92 -1.51
C ASN A 117 -23.18 2.86 -0.33
N ILE A 118 -22.51 3.98 -0.61
CA ILE A 118 -22.47 5.12 0.32
C ILE A 118 -23.90 5.63 0.52
N GLY A 119 -24.29 5.78 1.78
CA GLY A 119 -25.64 6.21 2.16
C GLY A 119 -26.59 5.08 2.57
N ASP A 120 -26.21 3.81 2.40
CA ASP A 120 -26.98 2.67 2.91
C ASP A 120 -27.14 2.77 4.43
N ASN A 121 -28.37 2.53 4.94
CA ASN A 121 -28.71 2.75 6.34
C ASN A 121 -28.32 1.55 7.20
N TYR A 122 -27.62 1.79 8.29
CA TYR A 122 -27.17 0.76 9.22
C TYR A 122 -28.29 0.24 10.13
N ILE A 123 -29.23 1.12 10.55
CA ILE A 123 -30.27 0.78 11.52
C ILE A 123 -31.28 -0.17 10.91
N THR A 124 -31.74 0.11 9.69
CA THR A 124 -32.69 -0.74 8.98
C THR A 124 -32.14 -2.14 8.68
N ASN A 125 -30.82 -2.25 8.59
CA ASN A 125 -30.12 -3.50 8.31
C ASN A 125 -29.52 -4.17 9.57
N ASN A 126 -29.81 -3.68 10.75
CA ASN A 126 -29.34 -4.22 12.04
C ASN A 126 -27.80 -4.37 12.15
N VAL A 127 -27.04 -3.46 11.50
CA VAL A 127 -25.58 -3.49 11.53
C VAL A 127 -25.09 -2.89 12.84
N PRO A 128 -24.17 -3.55 13.58
CA PRO A 128 -23.61 -2.98 14.81
C PRO A 128 -22.48 -1.98 14.53
N TYR A 129 -22.72 -1.01 13.63
CA TYR A 129 -21.76 -0.03 13.14
C TYR A 129 -21.13 0.81 14.24
N LEU A 130 -21.84 1.01 15.36
CA LEU A 130 -21.30 1.70 16.54
C LEU A 130 -20.09 0.97 17.14
N ALA A 131 -20.07 -0.36 17.12
CA ALA A 131 -18.94 -1.14 17.61
C ALA A 131 -17.72 -0.95 16.70
N PHE A 132 -17.88 -0.96 15.39
CA PHE A 132 -16.82 -0.71 14.43
C PHE A 132 -16.24 0.71 14.56
N ARG A 133 -17.12 1.72 14.63
CA ARG A 133 -16.69 3.11 14.83
C ARG A 133 -16.06 3.36 16.21
N ALA A 134 -16.59 2.71 17.26
CA ALA A 134 -16.00 2.78 18.60
C ALA A 134 -14.60 2.19 18.63
N PHE A 135 -14.36 1.11 17.89
CA PHE A 135 -13.04 0.51 17.76
C PHE A 135 -12.03 1.49 17.15
N SER A 136 -12.39 2.19 16.07
CA SER A 136 -11.57 3.23 15.48
C SER A 136 -11.39 4.43 16.43
N ALA A 137 -12.45 4.83 17.14
CA ALA A 137 -12.40 5.95 18.10
C ALA A 137 -11.50 5.66 19.32
N ILE A 138 -11.47 4.40 19.79
CA ILE A 138 -10.52 3.95 20.82
C ILE A 138 -9.10 4.09 20.32
N GLN A 139 -8.81 3.61 19.12
CA GLN A 139 -7.47 3.70 18.52
C GLN A 139 -7.01 5.14 18.36
N GLY A 140 -7.83 6.02 17.78
CA GLY A 140 -7.52 7.43 17.64
C GLY A 140 -7.38 8.14 18.98
N THR A 141 -8.11 7.72 20.01
CA THR A 141 -7.95 8.24 21.38
C THR A 141 -6.60 7.84 21.96
N LEU A 142 -6.18 6.58 21.80
CA LEU A 142 -4.91 6.05 22.32
C LEU A 142 -3.67 6.71 21.69
N VAL A 143 -3.77 7.25 20.50
CA VAL A 143 -2.69 8.03 19.88
C VAL A 143 -2.24 9.17 20.78
N VAL A 144 -3.18 9.89 21.39
CA VAL A 144 -2.92 11.10 22.18
C VAL A 144 -2.07 10.85 23.44
N PRO A 145 -2.42 9.88 24.32
CA PRO A 145 -1.57 9.54 25.46
C PRO A 145 -0.21 8.96 25.03
N ILE A 146 -0.11 8.21 23.93
CA ILE A 146 1.17 7.71 23.42
C ILE A 146 2.08 8.87 22.99
N MET A 147 1.55 9.89 22.31
CA MET A 147 2.30 11.09 21.97
C MET A 147 2.79 11.85 23.20
N PHE A 148 1.90 12.03 24.17
CA PHE A 148 2.26 12.66 25.44
C PHE A 148 3.41 11.91 26.14
N LEU A 149 3.31 10.59 26.22
CA LEU A 149 4.34 9.72 26.82
C LEU A 149 5.65 9.72 26.01
N THR A 150 5.57 9.87 24.69
CA THR A 150 6.74 10.04 23.81
C THR A 150 7.52 11.30 24.20
N MET A 151 6.83 12.42 24.33
CA MET A 151 7.44 13.68 24.73
C MET A 151 8.04 13.61 26.14
N LYS A 152 7.33 13.02 27.10
CA LYS A 152 7.85 12.74 28.44
C LYS A 152 9.12 11.87 28.39
N THR A 153 9.12 10.84 27.55
CA THR A 153 10.29 9.94 27.35
C THR A 153 11.50 10.71 26.80
N LEU A 154 11.28 11.65 25.91
CA LEU A 154 12.30 12.52 25.35
C LEU A 154 12.75 13.66 26.30
N ASN A 155 12.30 13.65 27.56
CA ASN A 155 12.68 14.61 28.59
C ASN A 155 12.20 16.05 28.31
N PHE A 156 11.00 16.20 27.75
CA PHE A 156 10.33 17.49 27.61
C PHE A 156 9.44 17.82 28.83
N SER A 157 9.17 19.07 29.03
CA SER A 157 8.28 19.57 30.11
C SER A 157 6.83 19.17 29.92
N VAL A 158 6.03 19.24 30.97
CA VAL A 158 4.57 18.99 30.90
C VAL A 158 3.92 19.87 29.83
N ILE A 159 4.34 21.14 29.73
CA ILE A 159 3.80 22.10 28.75
C ILE A 159 4.02 21.65 27.35
N ALA A 160 5.22 21.14 27.01
CA ALA A 160 5.51 20.57 25.68
C ALA A 160 4.71 19.31 25.40
N CYS A 161 4.54 18.45 26.40
CA CYS A 161 3.70 17.26 26.28
C CYS A 161 2.25 17.62 25.98
N ILE A 162 1.69 18.61 26.67
CA ILE A 162 0.34 19.13 26.43
C ILE A 162 0.24 19.72 25.02
N LEU A 163 1.17 20.59 24.62
CA LEU A 163 1.14 21.23 23.30
C LEU A 163 1.15 20.18 22.17
N SER A 164 2.10 19.26 22.19
CA SER A 164 2.23 18.22 21.15
C SER A 164 0.98 17.35 21.04
N SER A 165 0.48 16.85 22.16
CA SER A 165 -0.68 15.95 22.18
C SER A 165 -1.99 16.70 21.85
N SER A 166 -2.12 17.98 22.25
CA SER A 166 -3.30 18.78 21.91
C SER A 166 -3.39 19.12 20.43
N LEU A 167 -2.28 19.31 19.72
CA LEU A 167 -2.28 19.53 18.28
C LEU A 167 -2.92 18.35 17.50
N VAL A 168 -2.81 17.13 18.00
CA VAL A 168 -3.47 15.95 17.40
C VAL A 168 -4.86 15.71 18.00
N ALA A 169 -5.04 15.98 19.29
CA ALA A 169 -6.35 15.82 19.94
C ALA A 169 -7.42 16.75 19.34
N LEU A 170 -7.02 17.99 18.97
CA LEU A 170 -7.88 19.06 18.47
C LEU A 170 -7.82 19.20 16.93
N ASP A 171 -7.16 18.26 16.21
CA ASP A 171 -7.10 18.32 14.77
C ASP A 171 -8.36 17.74 14.14
N ASN A 172 -8.94 18.47 13.18
CA ASN A 172 -10.17 18.10 12.49
C ASN A 172 -10.04 16.77 11.77
N ALA A 173 -8.96 16.61 10.97
CA ALA A 173 -8.74 15.40 10.17
C ALA A 173 -8.55 14.16 11.06
N GLN A 174 -7.77 14.27 12.14
CA GLN A 174 -7.56 13.19 13.10
C GLN A 174 -8.86 12.80 13.85
N VAL A 175 -9.73 13.78 14.12
CA VAL A 175 -11.03 13.54 14.76
C VAL A 175 -11.97 12.83 13.77
N ILE A 176 -12.07 13.31 12.53
CA ILE A 176 -12.95 12.71 11.51
C ILE A 176 -12.53 11.29 11.21
N ASP A 177 -11.24 11.08 10.89
CA ASP A 177 -10.67 9.79 10.49
C ASP A 177 -10.93 8.70 11.52
N SER A 178 -10.68 9.03 12.80
CA SER A 178 -10.83 8.08 13.90
C SER A 178 -12.28 7.80 14.33
N ARG A 179 -13.27 8.41 13.71
CA ARG A 179 -14.71 8.20 14.02
C ARG A 179 -15.43 7.32 13.01
N LEU A 180 -14.74 6.91 11.96
CA LEU A 180 -15.28 6.13 10.85
C LEU A 180 -14.60 4.75 10.79
N ILE A 181 -15.17 3.83 10.01
CA ILE A 181 -14.62 2.47 9.82
C ILE A 181 -13.52 2.57 8.76
N LEU A 182 -12.32 2.99 9.19
CA LEU A 182 -11.17 3.22 8.31
C LEU A 182 -9.91 2.50 8.83
N LEU A 183 -8.97 2.20 7.93
CA LEU A 183 -7.67 1.59 8.29
C LEU A 183 -6.72 2.60 8.94
N ASP A 184 -6.94 3.89 8.70
CA ASP A 184 -5.99 4.96 9.05
C ASP A 184 -5.83 5.11 10.56
N ALA A 185 -6.89 4.92 11.35
CA ALA A 185 -6.79 4.92 12.81
C ALA A 185 -5.79 3.87 13.33
N THR A 186 -5.79 2.67 12.73
CA THR A 186 -4.83 1.59 13.06
C THR A 186 -3.42 1.96 12.61
N LEU A 187 -3.27 2.56 11.43
CA LEU A 187 -1.98 3.01 10.90
C LEU A 187 -1.36 4.06 11.82
N ILE A 188 -2.11 5.11 12.16
CA ILE A 188 -1.63 6.24 12.97
C ILE A 188 -1.26 5.78 14.37
N LEU A 189 -2.07 4.92 14.99
CA LEU A 189 -1.76 4.31 16.29
C LEU A 189 -0.46 3.49 16.23
N SER A 190 -0.30 2.69 15.18
CA SER A 190 0.91 1.86 14.98
C SER A 190 2.16 2.72 14.78
N VAL A 191 2.09 3.81 14.01
CA VAL A 191 3.19 4.78 13.84
C VAL A 191 3.54 5.44 15.16
N ALA A 192 2.54 5.95 15.90
CA ALA A 192 2.76 6.58 17.21
C ALA A 192 3.41 5.60 18.19
N PHE A 193 2.93 4.37 18.26
CA PHE A 193 3.47 3.32 19.11
C PHE A 193 4.92 2.96 18.73
N THR A 194 5.22 2.83 17.45
CA THR A 194 6.57 2.51 16.96
C THR A 194 7.57 3.60 17.36
N ILE A 195 7.22 4.88 17.16
CA ILE A 195 8.07 6.00 17.56
C ILE A 195 8.27 6.01 19.07
N PHE A 196 7.20 5.79 19.84
CA PHE A 196 7.28 5.70 21.30
C PHE A 196 8.20 4.57 21.75
N ALA A 197 8.02 3.36 21.21
CA ALA A 197 8.83 2.20 21.56
C ALA A 197 10.32 2.43 21.24
N TYR A 198 10.61 3.02 20.08
CA TYR A 198 11.98 3.38 19.72
C TYR A 198 12.57 4.46 20.65
N CYS A 199 11.80 5.48 20.99
CA CYS A 199 12.23 6.49 21.96
C CYS A 199 12.53 5.86 23.34
N LYS A 200 11.71 4.90 23.77
CA LYS A 200 11.97 4.12 25.00
C LYS A 200 13.23 3.28 24.88
N PHE A 201 13.40 2.57 23.74
CA PHE A 201 14.62 1.80 23.46
C PHE A 201 15.86 2.69 23.55
N SER A 202 15.80 3.92 23.04
CA SER A 202 16.93 4.85 23.06
C SER A 202 17.39 5.24 24.47
N LEU A 203 16.56 5.13 25.49
CA LEU A 203 16.95 5.36 26.87
C LEU A 203 17.90 4.27 27.40
N TYR A 204 17.82 3.06 26.85
CA TYR A 204 18.61 1.91 27.28
C TYR A 204 19.88 1.71 26.44
N ARG A 205 20.25 2.66 25.57
CA ARG A 205 21.46 2.57 24.71
C ARG A 205 22.75 2.30 25.49
N ARG A 206 22.85 2.82 26.73
CA ARG A 206 24.01 2.63 27.61
C ARG A 206 23.94 1.35 28.44
N GLN A 207 22.90 0.56 28.30
CA GLN A 207 22.68 -0.71 28.98
C GLN A 207 22.29 -1.78 27.96
N PRO A 208 23.18 -2.09 27.00
CA PRO A 208 22.87 -3.03 25.92
C PRO A 208 22.58 -4.42 26.48
N PHE A 209 21.78 -5.16 25.78
CA PHE A 209 21.40 -6.55 26.02
C PHE A 209 20.69 -6.81 27.36
N THR A 210 20.34 -5.77 28.13
CA THR A 210 19.50 -5.91 29.32
C THR A 210 18.05 -6.25 28.95
N LYS A 211 17.26 -6.75 29.92
CA LYS A 211 15.86 -7.11 29.73
C LYS A 211 15.05 -5.96 29.07
N TRP A 212 15.17 -4.74 29.59
CA TRP A 212 14.42 -3.59 29.07
C TRP A 212 14.92 -3.13 27.70
N TRP A 213 16.20 -3.27 27.38
CA TRP A 213 16.77 -3.04 26.07
C TRP A 213 16.13 -3.98 25.02
N TRP A 214 16.04 -5.28 25.31
CA TRP A 214 15.40 -6.28 24.45
C TRP A 214 13.89 -6.03 24.30
N ILE A 215 13.18 -5.76 25.41
CA ILE A 215 11.72 -5.53 25.36
C ILE A 215 11.40 -4.37 24.43
N TRP A 216 12.07 -3.21 24.60
CA TRP A 216 11.75 -2.04 23.79
C TRP A 216 12.20 -2.17 22.34
N LEU A 217 13.32 -2.87 22.07
CA LEU A 217 13.74 -3.17 20.72
C LEU A 217 12.74 -4.09 20.00
N GLN A 218 12.24 -5.15 20.68
CA GLN A 218 11.20 -6.03 20.13
C GLN A 218 9.88 -5.31 19.92
N LEU A 219 9.44 -4.48 20.88
CA LEU A 219 8.23 -3.67 20.74
C LEU A 219 8.32 -2.70 19.56
N THR A 220 9.52 -2.15 19.29
CA THR A 220 9.76 -1.37 18.08
C THR A 220 9.54 -2.22 16.82
N GLY A 221 10.08 -3.44 16.79
CA GLY A 221 9.87 -4.38 15.68
C GLY A 221 8.40 -4.77 15.49
N VAL A 222 7.68 -5.07 16.57
CA VAL A 222 6.24 -5.35 16.53
C VAL A 222 5.48 -4.14 15.97
N GLY A 223 5.78 -2.93 16.43
CA GLY A 223 5.19 -1.70 15.90
C GLY A 223 5.45 -1.55 14.39
N LEU A 224 6.68 -1.76 13.93
CA LEU A 224 7.04 -1.75 12.51
C LEU A 224 6.22 -2.78 11.71
N SER A 225 6.03 -3.98 12.26
CA SER A 225 5.18 -4.98 11.62
C SER A 225 3.73 -4.51 11.50
N CYS A 226 3.14 -3.95 12.57
CA CYS A 226 1.77 -3.43 12.53
C CYS A 226 1.60 -2.34 11.46
N VAL A 227 2.58 -1.44 11.33
CA VAL A 227 2.54 -0.35 10.34
C VAL A 227 2.52 -0.90 8.92
N ILE A 228 3.48 -1.77 8.56
CA ILE A 228 3.56 -2.32 7.19
C ILE A 228 2.43 -3.30 6.89
N SER A 229 1.91 -3.99 7.89
CA SER A 229 0.78 -4.92 7.77
C SER A 229 -0.58 -4.20 7.66
N THR A 230 -0.63 -2.88 7.86
CA THR A 230 -1.82 -2.04 7.66
C THR A 230 -1.86 -1.44 6.26
N LYS A 231 -0.83 -0.71 5.88
CA LYS A 231 -0.70 -0.05 4.56
C LYS A 231 0.77 -0.01 4.13
N TYR A 232 1.05 -0.09 2.82
CA TYR A 232 2.44 -0.03 2.31
C TYR A 232 3.14 1.30 2.59
N VAL A 233 2.40 2.40 2.76
CA VAL A 233 2.99 3.68 3.20
C VAL A 233 3.67 3.57 4.57
N GLY A 234 3.40 2.51 5.33
CA GLY A 234 4.12 2.16 6.54
C GLY A 234 5.63 1.98 6.36
N VAL A 235 6.11 1.76 5.13
CA VAL A 235 7.56 1.72 4.82
C VAL A 235 8.27 3.01 5.23
N PHE A 236 7.59 4.15 5.28
CA PHE A 236 8.18 5.42 5.69
C PHE A 236 8.54 5.45 7.19
N THR A 237 7.82 4.68 8.00
CA THR A 237 8.21 4.46 9.40
C THR A 237 9.48 3.61 9.48
N TYR A 238 9.64 2.60 8.60
CA TYR A 238 10.91 1.87 8.47
C TYR A 238 12.07 2.77 8.08
N PHE A 239 11.89 3.72 7.16
CA PHE A 239 12.92 4.70 6.82
C PHE A 239 13.28 5.57 8.01
N THR A 240 12.29 6.05 8.77
CA THR A 240 12.52 6.86 9.97
C THR A 240 13.36 6.12 11.01
N ILE A 241 12.94 4.92 11.37
CA ILE A 241 13.66 4.08 12.36
C ILE A 241 14.98 3.58 11.78
N GLY A 242 15.00 3.19 10.50
CA GLY A 242 16.20 2.72 9.81
C GLY A 242 17.32 3.74 9.78
N ILE A 243 17.03 4.99 9.43
CA ILE A 243 18.02 6.09 9.45
C ILE A 243 18.58 6.26 10.86
N ALA A 244 17.71 6.25 11.88
CA ALA A 244 18.15 6.39 13.27
C ALA A 244 19.01 5.21 13.74
N VAL A 245 18.66 3.98 13.36
CA VAL A 245 19.42 2.75 13.67
C VAL A 245 20.77 2.73 12.96
N VAL A 246 20.81 3.09 11.67
CA VAL A 246 22.05 3.19 10.91
C VAL A 246 22.98 4.24 11.53
N HIS A 247 22.46 5.39 11.88
CA HIS A 247 23.23 6.44 12.57
C HIS A 247 23.78 5.93 13.92
N GLU A 248 22.98 5.20 14.70
CA GLU A 248 23.40 4.61 15.97
C GLU A 248 24.50 3.56 15.78
N LEU A 249 24.33 2.65 14.81
CA LEU A 249 25.34 1.65 14.47
C LEU A 249 26.64 2.30 13.97
N TRP A 250 26.53 3.37 13.18
CA TRP A 250 27.69 4.14 12.74
C TRP A 250 28.49 4.72 13.91
N ILE A 251 27.78 5.25 14.92
CA ILE A 251 28.43 5.75 16.15
C ILE A 251 29.08 4.60 16.94
N LEU A 252 28.45 3.43 17.01
CA LEU A 252 28.98 2.26 17.71
C LEU A 252 30.22 1.65 17.01
N LEU A 253 30.32 1.82 15.70
CA LEU A 253 31.46 1.35 14.91
C LEU A 253 32.73 2.19 15.15
N ASP A 254 32.62 3.37 15.77
CA ASP A 254 33.78 4.22 16.08
C ASP A 254 34.68 3.51 17.09
N ILE A 255 35.90 3.20 16.66
CA ILE A 255 36.94 2.51 17.47
C ILE A 255 37.22 3.23 18.82
N LYS A 256 37.00 4.56 18.89
CA LYS A 256 37.13 5.35 20.12
C LYS A 256 36.09 4.99 21.18
N LYS A 257 35.03 4.29 20.82
CA LYS A 257 34.02 3.76 21.74
C LYS A 257 34.46 2.51 22.49
N GLY A 258 35.57 1.88 22.06
CA GLY A 258 36.17 0.73 22.72
C GLY A 258 35.42 -0.59 22.50
N LEU A 259 34.42 -0.64 21.58
CA LEU A 259 33.74 -1.88 21.23
C LEU A 259 34.62 -2.72 20.30
N THR A 260 34.64 -4.03 20.54
CA THR A 260 35.20 -5.00 19.60
C THR A 260 34.29 -5.15 18.40
N ILE A 261 34.82 -5.66 17.29
CA ILE A 261 34.00 -5.94 16.10
C ILE A 261 32.94 -7.02 16.40
N GLU A 262 33.26 -7.96 17.29
CA GLU A 262 32.31 -8.99 17.73
C GLU A 262 31.13 -8.38 18.50
N GLU A 263 31.37 -7.49 19.44
CA GLU A 263 30.32 -6.77 20.17
C GLU A 263 29.50 -5.90 19.23
N PHE A 264 30.13 -5.24 18.25
CA PHE A 264 29.41 -4.53 17.20
C PHE A 264 28.49 -5.46 16.40
N MET A 265 28.97 -6.63 16.00
CA MET A 265 28.16 -7.62 15.27
C MET A 265 26.98 -8.12 16.09
N GLN A 266 27.14 -8.30 17.41
CA GLN A 266 26.01 -8.63 18.29
C GLN A 266 24.93 -7.52 18.25
N HIS A 267 25.33 -6.26 18.29
CA HIS A 267 24.41 -5.13 18.13
C HIS A 267 23.72 -5.11 16.76
N PHE A 268 24.46 -5.39 15.70
CA PHE A 268 23.93 -5.44 14.33
C PHE A 268 22.93 -6.58 14.17
N VAL A 269 23.30 -7.80 14.56
CA VAL A 269 22.45 -9.00 14.45
C VAL A 269 21.17 -8.84 15.29
N ALA A 270 21.28 -8.31 16.51
CA ALA A 270 20.12 -8.07 17.35
C ALA A 270 19.09 -7.15 16.65
N ARG A 271 19.55 -6.07 16.02
CA ARG A 271 18.68 -5.14 15.30
C ARG A 271 18.14 -5.74 14.00
N LEU A 272 18.97 -6.45 13.24
CA LEU A 272 18.55 -7.16 12.04
C LEU A 272 17.41 -8.14 12.37
N PHE A 273 17.60 -8.94 13.40
CA PHE A 273 16.63 -9.96 13.78
C PHE A 273 15.31 -9.33 14.29
N THR A 274 15.41 -8.34 15.18
CA THR A 274 14.24 -7.76 15.83
C THR A 274 13.50 -6.74 14.95
N LEU A 275 14.19 -5.99 14.09
CA LEU A 275 13.58 -4.91 13.31
C LEU A 275 13.28 -5.29 11.85
N ILE A 276 13.79 -6.43 11.36
CA ILE A 276 13.54 -6.89 9.99
C ILE A 276 12.92 -8.28 9.99
N ILE A 277 13.60 -9.29 10.58
CA ILE A 277 13.15 -10.69 10.47
C ILE A 277 11.85 -10.92 11.22
N ILE A 278 11.78 -10.56 12.50
CA ILE A 278 10.56 -10.72 13.30
C ILE A 278 9.37 -9.94 12.70
N PRO A 279 9.48 -8.66 12.34
CA PRO A 279 8.41 -7.95 11.66
C PRO A 279 7.94 -8.61 10.37
N PHE A 280 8.86 -9.13 9.57
CA PHE A 280 8.51 -9.86 8.35
C PHE A 280 7.77 -11.17 8.64
N CYS A 281 8.18 -11.93 9.65
CA CYS A 281 7.46 -13.14 10.09
C CYS A 281 6.04 -12.81 10.57
N ILE A 282 5.86 -11.72 11.33
CA ILE A 282 4.54 -11.27 11.78
C ILE A 282 3.69 -10.78 10.57
N TYR A 283 4.30 -10.11 9.61
CA TYR A 283 3.64 -9.73 8.36
C TYR A 283 3.12 -10.94 7.59
N LEU A 284 3.93 -11.99 7.43
CA LEU A 284 3.52 -13.26 6.82
C LEU A 284 2.42 -13.95 7.62
N TYR A 285 2.47 -13.88 8.95
CA TYR A 285 1.45 -14.47 9.82
C TYR A 285 0.06 -13.85 9.60
N TRP A 286 -0.04 -12.54 9.37
CA TRP A 286 -1.32 -11.90 9.05
C TRP A 286 -1.88 -12.37 7.70
N PHE A 287 -1.03 -12.59 6.69
CA PHE A 287 -1.46 -13.19 5.43
C PHE A 287 -1.83 -14.67 5.59
N HIS A 288 -1.14 -15.39 6.47
CA HIS A 288 -1.54 -16.76 6.78
C HIS A 288 -2.95 -16.82 7.39
N LEU A 289 -3.25 -15.95 8.33
CA LEU A 289 -4.61 -15.83 8.89
C LEU A 289 -5.62 -15.43 7.83
N HIS A 290 -5.27 -14.51 6.93
CA HIS A 290 -6.13 -14.11 5.82
C HIS A 290 -6.56 -15.31 4.96
N PHE A 291 -5.62 -16.14 4.52
CA PHE A 291 -5.94 -17.33 3.74
C PHE A 291 -6.57 -18.48 4.55
N LEU A 292 -6.35 -18.49 5.85
CA LEU A 292 -6.96 -19.49 6.73
C LEU A 292 -8.46 -19.21 6.95
N ILE A 293 -8.84 -17.94 7.03
CA ILE A 293 -10.23 -17.52 7.25
C ILE A 293 -11.00 -17.51 5.93
N LEU A 294 -10.42 -17.02 4.85
CA LEU A 294 -11.08 -16.83 3.55
C LEU A 294 -10.93 -18.08 2.70
N THR A 295 -11.77 -19.08 2.94
CA THR A 295 -11.72 -20.37 2.24
C THR A 295 -12.74 -20.51 1.13
N LYS A 296 -13.82 -19.69 1.14
CA LYS A 296 -14.91 -19.75 0.16
C LYS A 296 -14.65 -18.83 -1.04
N SER A 297 -15.14 -19.25 -2.19
CA SER A 297 -15.17 -18.47 -3.42
C SER A 297 -15.89 -17.13 -3.22
N GLY A 298 -15.41 -16.07 -3.86
CA GLY A 298 -15.97 -14.75 -3.72
C GLY A 298 -15.51 -13.74 -4.77
N PRO A 299 -15.81 -12.45 -4.60
CA PRO A 299 -15.54 -11.42 -5.62
C PRO A 299 -14.05 -11.18 -5.88
N GLY A 300 -13.17 -11.71 -5.05
CA GLY A 300 -11.73 -11.65 -5.25
C GLY A 300 -11.17 -12.68 -6.24
N ASP A 301 -11.95 -13.68 -6.59
CA ASP A 301 -11.49 -14.83 -7.39
C ASP A 301 -10.95 -14.44 -8.76
N ALA A 302 -11.64 -13.52 -9.44
CA ALA A 302 -11.30 -13.06 -10.78
C ALA A 302 -9.91 -12.41 -10.90
N PHE A 303 -9.37 -11.91 -9.79
CA PHE A 303 -8.01 -11.33 -9.75
C PHE A 303 -6.93 -12.40 -9.68
N MET A 304 -7.27 -13.59 -9.17
CA MET A 304 -6.30 -14.64 -8.89
C MET A 304 -6.19 -15.63 -10.04
N THR A 305 -5.03 -16.33 -10.10
CA THR A 305 -4.85 -17.42 -11.10
C THR A 305 -5.85 -18.55 -10.89
N SER A 306 -6.09 -19.32 -11.94
CA SER A 306 -6.95 -20.50 -11.85
C SER A 306 -6.46 -21.52 -10.82
N ASP A 307 -5.14 -21.68 -10.65
CA ASP A 307 -4.57 -22.54 -9.61
C ASP A 307 -4.96 -22.11 -8.20
N PHE A 308 -5.03 -20.81 -7.96
CA PHE A 308 -5.49 -20.26 -6.68
C PHE A 308 -7.00 -20.48 -6.51
N GLN A 309 -7.80 -20.18 -7.54
CA GLN A 309 -9.26 -20.33 -7.52
C GLN A 309 -9.68 -21.79 -7.23
N GLU A 310 -8.94 -22.77 -7.77
CA GLU A 310 -9.16 -24.18 -7.49
C GLU A 310 -8.92 -24.57 -6.02
N THR A 311 -8.28 -23.70 -5.22
CA THR A 311 -8.09 -23.92 -3.78
C THR A 311 -9.25 -23.40 -2.92
N LEU A 312 -10.22 -22.73 -3.51
CA LEU A 312 -11.37 -22.16 -2.80
C LEU A 312 -12.57 -23.11 -2.82
N GLU A 313 -13.26 -23.18 -1.70
CA GLU A 313 -14.51 -23.91 -1.59
C GLU A 313 -15.59 -23.23 -2.45
N GLU A 314 -16.44 -24.02 -3.07
CA GLU A 314 -17.55 -23.57 -3.94
C GLU A 314 -17.13 -22.75 -5.17
N SER A 315 -15.88 -22.82 -5.60
CA SER A 315 -15.39 -22.10 -6.76
C SER A 315 -16.25 -22.41 -8.00
N ALA A 316 -16.79 -21.35 -8.61
CA ALA A 316 -17.55 -21.45 -9.85
C ALA A 316 -16.68 -22.05 -10.97
N LEU A 317 -15.41 -21.71 -10.98
CA LEU A 317 -14.44 -22.23 -11.95
C LEU A 317 -14.29 -23.75 -11.84
N VAL A 318 -14.18 -24.29 -10.62
CA VAL A 318 -14.07 -25.73 -10.36
C VAL A 318 -15.34 -26.47 -10.80
N LYS A 319 -16.52 -25.85 -10.58
CA LYS A 319 -17.82 -26.45 -10.95
C LYS A 319 -18.05 -26.48 -12.46
N THR A 320 -17.56 -25.46 -13.18
CA THR A 320 -17.87 -25.27 -14.62
C THR A 320 -16.74 -25.69 -15.55
N SER A 321 -15.49 -25.70 -15.08
CA SER A 321 -14.35 -26.07 -15.92
C SER A 321 -14.29 -27.58 -16.19
N LYS A 322 -13.99 -27.93 -17.43
CA LYS A 322 -13.90 -29.32 -17.89
C LYS A 322 -12.58 -29.58 -18.58
N THR A 323 -12.02 -30.77 -18.42
CA THR A 323 -10.81 -31.17 -19.13
C THR A 323 -11.05 -31.19 -20.63
N VAL A 324 -10.18 -30.55 -21.36
CA VAL A 324 -10.21 -30.59 -22.85
C VAL A 324 -9.43 -31.78 -23.33
N ASN A 325 -10.08 -32.55 -24.20
CA ASN A 325 -9.47 -33.73 -24.82
C ASN A 325 -9.29 -33.51 -26.34
N TYR A 326 -8.39 -34.26 -26.96
CA TYR A 326 -8.23 -34.25 -28.40
C TYR A 326 -9.53 -34.71 -29.09
N HIS A 327 -9.86 -34.05 -30.19
CA HIS A 327 -11.09 -34.18 -30.97
C HIS A 327 -12.34 -33.65 -30.26
N ASP A 328 -12.19 -32.87 -29.15
CA ASP A 328 -13.30 -32.04 -28.67
C ASP A 328 -13.54 -30.88 -29.64
N VAL A 329 -14.80 -30.56 -29.87
CA VAL A 329 -15.25 -29.35 -30.55
C VAL A 329 -15.51 -28.30 -29.46
N LEU A 330 -14.88 -27.14 -29.58
CA LEU A 330 -14.92 -26.13 -28.56
C LEU A 330 -15.04 -24.69 -29.12
N THR A 331 -15.47 -23.76 -28.29
CA THR A 331 -15.45 -22.34 -28.58
C THR A 331 -14.20 -21.70 -27.93
N ILE A 332 -13.54 -20.82 -28.67
CA ILE A 332 -12.29 -20.15 -28.22
C ILE A 332 -12.55 -18.66 -28.01
N LYS A 333 -12.42 -18.22 -26.79
CA LYS A 333 -12.77 -16.85 -26.37
C LYS A 333 -11.51 -16.03 -26.09
N HIS A 334 -11.44 -14.82 -26.60
CA HIS A 334 -10.42 -13.85 -26.23
C HIS A 334 -10.75 -13.20 -24.87
N LYS A 335 -9.78 -13.17 -23.97
CA LYS A 335 -10.02 -12.80 -22.57
C LYS A 335 -10.43 -11.33 -22.41
N ASP A 336 -9.79 -10.41 -23.14
CA ASP A 336 -9.97 -8.97 -22.92
C ASP A 336 -11.18 -8.41 -23.69
N THR A 337 -11.39 -8.81 -24.95
CA THR A 337 -12.51 -8.32 -25.75
C THR A 337 -13.79 -9.13 -25.54
N ASN A 338 -13.73 -10.29 -24.88
CA ASN A 338 -14.83 -11.24 -24.71
C ASN A 338 -15.48 -11.75 -26.01
N THR A 339 -14.75 -11.68 -27.13
CA THR A 339 -15.19 -12.15 -28.45
C THR A 339 -14.67 -13.55 -28.72
N PHE A 340 -15.33 -14.27 -29.64
CA PHE A 340 -15.02 -15.66 -29.98
C PHE A 340 -14.30 -15.74 -31.32
N LEU A 341 -13.33 -16.65 -31.43
CA LEU A 341 -12.64 -16.98 -32.67
C LEU A 341 -13.66 -17.51 -33.68
N HIS A 342 -13.79 -16.86 -34.82
CA HIS A 342 -14.83 -17.04 -35.80
C HIS A 342 -14.23 -17.15 -37.21
N SER A 343 -14.89 -17.89 -38.06
CA SER A 343 -14.56 -17.97 -39.50
C SER A 343 -15.82 -18.30 -40.31
N HIS A 344 -15.90 -17.84 -41.56
CA HIS A 344 -17.00 -18.07 -42.46
C HIS A 344 -16.50 -18.16 -43.92
N ASP A 345 -17.34 -18.54 -44.88
CA ASP A 345 -16.96 -18.78 -46.27
C ASP A 345 -16.44 -17.57 -47.05
N LEU A 346 -16.30 -16.44 -46.45
CA LEU A 346 -15.73 -15.26 -47.10
C LEU A 346 -14.19 -15.36 -47.15
N VAL A 347 -13.60 -14.91 -48.25
CA VAL A 347 -12.15 -14.83 -48.41
C VAL A 347 -11.67 -13.38 -48.25
N TYR A 348 -10.41 -13.24 -47.89
CA TYR A 348 -9.77 -11.91 -47.89
C TYR A 348 -9.75 -11.34 -49.33
N PRO A 349 -10.00 -10.04 -49.53
CA PRO A 349 -9.86 -9.41 -50.84
C PRO A 349 -8.40 -9.52 -51.30
N LEU A 350 -8.19 -9.75 -52.60
CA LEU A 350 -6.84 -9.92 -53.15
C LEU A 350 -5.89 -8.75 -52.75
N ARG A 351 -6.45 -7.56 -52.62
CA ARG A 351 -5.76 -6.39 -52.08
C ARG A 351 -6.62 -5.72 -51.01
N TYR A 352 -6.00 -5.37 -49.93
CA TYR A 352 -6.60 -4.54 -48.92
C TYR A 352 -6.73 -3.08 -49.36
N GLU A 353 -7.51 -2.28 -48.66
CA GLU A 353 -7.71 -0.84 -48.95
C GLU A 353 -6.39 -0.04 -48.93
N ASN A 354 -5.43 -0.46 -48.10
CA ASN A 354 -4.10 0.10 -48.04
C ASN A 354 -3.14 -0.34 -49.18
N GLY A 355 -3.64 -1.11 -50.17
CA GLY A 355 -2.92 -1.60 -51.33
C GLY A 355 -2.06 -2.85 -51.12
N ARG A 356 -1.94 -3.36 -49.89
CA ARG A 356 -1.20 -4.60 -49.62
C ARG A 356 -1.92 -5.81 -50.16
N VAL A 357 -1.14 -6.85 -50.55
CA VAL A 357 -1.68 -8.10 -51.08
C VAL A 357 -1.96 -9.05 -49.93
N SER A 358 -3.14 -9.67 -49.91
CA SER A 358 -3.54 -10.70 -48.99
C SER A 358 -3.22 -12.10 -49.54
N SER A 359 -3.45 -13.14 -48.74
CA SER A 359 -3.41 -14.53 -49.20
C SER A 359 -4.58 -14.93 -50.07
N ASN A 360 -5.67 -14.14 -50.09
CA ASN A 360 -6.93 -14.48 -50.76
C ASN A 360 -7.54 -15.80 -50.27
N LEU A 361 -7.29 -16.19 -49.02
CA LEU A 361 -7.80 -17.37 -48.36
C LEU A 361 -9.00 -17.02 -47.44
N GLN A 362 -9.67 -18.03 -46.90
CA GLN A 362 -10.81 -17.87 -45.99
C GLN A 362 -10.43 -17.08 -44.76
N GLN A 363 -11.25 -16.07 -44.45
CA GLN A 363 -11.05 -15.11 -43.35
C GLN A 363 -11.17 -15.76 -41.98
N VAL A 364 -10.35 -15.27 -41.05
CA VAL A 364 -10.49 -15.54 -39.60
C VAL A 364 -10.66 -14.22 -38.88
N THR A 365 -11.72 -14.14 -38.09
CA THR A 365 -12.15 -12.93 -37.39
C THR A 365 -12.53 -13.24 -35.94
N CYS A 366 -12.89 -12.23 -35.17
CA CYS A 366 -13.57 -12.43 -33.90
C CYS A 366 -14.97 -11.82 -33.94
N PHE A 367 -15.92 -12.53 -33.36
CA PHE A 367 -17.32 -12.16 -33.31
C PHE A 367 -17.84 -12.15 -31.85
N SER A 368 -18.71 -11.20 -31.54
CA SER A 368 -19.36 -11.09 -30.23
C SER A 368 -20.70 -11.81 -30.27
N HIS A 369 -20.89 -12.79 -29.42
CA HIS A 369 -22.13 -13.49 -29.25
C HIS A 369 -22.95 -12.97 -28.05
N GLN A 370 -24.27 -13.13 -28.08
CA GLN A 370 -25.07 -13.06 -26.87
C GLN A 370 -24.86 -14.33 -26.05
N ASP A 371 -25.00 -14.24 -24.74
CA ASP A 371 -24.74 -15.37 -23.83
C ASP A 371 -25.44 -16.66 -24.27
N GLY A 372 -24.64 -17.69 -24.53
CA GLY A 372 -25.10 -19.01 -24.95
C GLY A 372 -25.27 -19.22 -26.46
N SER A 373 -25.38 -18.16 -27.26
CA SER A 373 -25.58 -18.29 -28.72
C SER A 373 -24.34 -18.78 -29.46
N GLU A 374 -23.17 -18.71 -28.88
CA GLU A 374 -21.92 -19.23 -29.40
C GLU A 374 -21.91 -20.78 -29.52
N LEU A 375 -22.78 -21.47 -28.78
CA LEU A 375 -22.90 -22.93 -28.83
C LEU A 375 -23.67 -23.40 -30.05
N GLU A 376 -24.52 -22.56 -30.63
CA GLU A 376 -25.34 -22.87 -31.81
C GLU A 376 -24.65 -22.45 -33.12
N ASP A 377 -23.70 -21.51 -33.04
CA ASP A 377 -22.98 -21.00 -34.20
C ASP A 377 -21.77 -21.88 -34.58
N THR A 378 -21.94 -22.72 -35.58
CA THR A 378 -20.87 -23.60 -36.09
C THR A 378 -19.66 -22.83 -36.64
N ASN A 379 -19.83 -21.56 -37.05
CA ASN A 379 -18.75 -20.70 -37.52
C ASN A 379 -17.79 -20.25 -36.40
N SER A 380 -18.20 -20.37 -35.13
CA SER A 380 -17.38 -20.09 -33.95
C SER A 380 -16.84 -21.37 -33.28
N GLN A 381 -17.04 -22.53 -33.89
CA GLN A 381 -16.67 -23.83 -33.35
C GLN A 381 -15.39 -24.38 -34.01
N TRP A 382 -14.49 -24.87 -33.17
CA TRP A 382 -13.18 -25.37 -33.58
C TRP A 382 -12.88 -26.74 -32.95
N GLU A 383 -12.52 -27.73 -33.76
CA GLU A 383 -12.04 -29.00 -33.26
C GLU A 383 -10.54 -28.98 -33.01
N ILE A 384 -10.13 -29.49 -31.85
CA ILE A 384 -8.73 -29.60 -31.49
C ILE A 384 -8.14 -30.90 -31.98
N VAL A 385 -7.26 -30.83 -32.95
CA VAL A 385 -6.68 -32.02 -33.64
C VAL A 385 -5.22 -32.19 -33.19
N PRO A 386 -4.80 -33.44 -32.81
CA PRO A 386 -3.43 -33.70 -32.41
C PRO A 386 -2.46 -33.62 -33.59
N SER A 387 -1.25 -33.10 -33.36
CA SER A 387 -0.14 -33.16 -34.33
C SER A 387 0.72 -34.41 -34.19
N ASN A 388 0.61 -35.13 -33.08
CA ASN A 388 1.48 -36.24 -32.67
C ASN A 388 0.81 -37.63 -32.69
N GLY A 389 -0.36 -37.75 -33.32
CA GLY A 389 -1.10 -39.02 -33.39
C GLY A 389 -1.78 -39.44 -32.09
N ALA A 390 -1.98 -38.52 -31.14
CA ALA A 390 -2.76 -38.79 -29.93
C ALA A 390 -4.19 -39.21 -30.28
N LYS A 391 -4.78 -40.06 -29.44
CA LYS A 391 -6.10 -40.64 -29.70
C LYS A 391 -7.22 -39.74 -29.21
N LYS A 392 -8.38 -39.90 -29.79
CA LYS A 392 -9.62 -39.27 -29.32
C LYS A 392 -9.85 -39.59 -27.84
N GLY A 393 -10.08 -38.54 -27.01
CA GLY A 393 -10.33 -38.68 -25.60
C GLY A 393 -9.07 -38.57 -24.72
N GLU A 394 -7.86 -38.51 -25.28
CA GLU A 394 -6.65 -38.15 -24.51
C GLU A 394 -6.65 -36.67 -24.15
N ALA A 395 -6.25 -36.36 -22.91
CA ALA A 395 -6.23 -34.97 -22.43
C ALA A 395 -5.19 -34.10 -23.14
N VAL A 396 -5.56 -32.88 -23.44
CA VAL A 396 -4.67 -31.85 -24.01
C VAL A 396 -3.87 -31.21 -22.90
N PHE A 397 -2.57 -31.00 -23.12
CA PHE A 397 -1.69 -30.36 -22.18
C PHE A 397 -1.13 -29.03 -22.71
N THR A 398 -0.76 -28.16 -21.80
CA THR A 398 0.03 -26.98 -22.17
C THR A 398 1.37 -27.42 -22.79
N ASN A 399 1.87 -26.61 -23.72
CA ASN A 399 3.02 -26.84 -24.57
C ASN A 399 2.81 -27.94 -25.64
N ASP A 400 1.65 -28.59 -25.74
CA ASP A 400 1.35 -29.47 -26.83
C ASP A 400 1.25 -28.69 -28.16
N ALA A 401 1.68 -29.32 -29.24
CA ALA A 401 1.46 -28.85 -30.59
C ALA A 401 0.11 -29.39 -31.09
N ILE A 402 -0.75 -28.52 -31.55
CA ILE A 402 -2.10 -28.82 -32.01
C ILE A 402 -2.37 -28.21 -33.38
N ARG A 403 -3.41 -28.70 -34.05
CA ARG A 403 -4.07 -28.05 -35.18
C ARG A 403 -5.52 -27.70 -34.76
N LEU A 404 -6.04 -26.62 -35.28
CA LEU A 404 -7.44 -26.22 -35.06
C LEU A 404 -8.19 -26.36 -36.36
N ARG A 405 -9.21 -27.26 -36.39
CA ARG A 405 -10.08 -27.44 -37.53
C ARG A 405 -11.37 -26.70 -37.34
N HIS A 406 -11.70 -25.81 -38.27
CA HIS A 406 -12.96 -25.10 -38.28
C HIS A 406 -14.12 -26.06 -38.62
N VAL A 407 -15.16 -26.09 -37.80
CA VAL A 407 -16.24 -27.09 -37.89
C VAL A 407 -17.11 -26.86 -39.11
N ALA A 408 -17.55 -25.63 -39.37
CA ALA A 408 -18.47 -25.32 -40.46
C ALA A 408 -17.87 -25.60 -41.85
N THR A 409 -16.59 -25.29 -42.08
CA THR A 409 -15.96 -25.42 -43.41
C THR A 409 -14.99 -26.60 -43.52
N GLY A 410 -14.63 -27.24 -42.39
CA GLY A 410 -13.71 -28.39 -42.35
C GLY A 410 -12.24 -28.05 -42.57
N GLY A 411 -11.89 -26.79 -42.79
CA GLY A 411 -10.52 -26.34 -43.04
C GLY A 411 -9.72 -26.16 -41.74
N PHE A 412 -8.39 -26.00 -41.86
CA PHE A 412 -7.48 -25.80 -40.73
C PHE A 412 -7.02 -24.37 -40.61
N LEU A 413 -6.97 -23.88 -39.38
CA LEU A 413 -6.38 -22.59 -39.04
C LEU A 413 -4.90 -22.55 -39.45
N LEU A 414 -4.49 -21.45 -40.05
CA LEU A 414 -3.14 -21.25 -40.56
C LEU A 414 -2.73 -19.80 -40.41
N THR A 415 -1.46 -19.53 -40.14
CA THR A 415 -0.84 -18.23 -40.32
C THR A 415 0.49 -18.34 -41.02
N HIS A 416 0.91 -17.31 -41.74
CA HIS A 416 2.12 -17.24 -42.52
C HIS A 416 2.62 -15.80 -42.65
N ASP A 417 3.79 -15.61 -43.25
CA ASP A 417 4.42 -14.26 -43.37
C ASP A 417 3.73 -13.41 -44.44
N VAL A 418 2.43 -13.15 -44.25
CA VAL A 418 1.62 -12.18 -44.99
C VAL A 418 1.08 -11.17 -43.99
N ALA A 419 1.24 -9.90 -44.26
CA ALA A 419 0.84 -8.83 -43.34
C ALA A 419 -0.68 -8.75 -43.18
N SER A 420 -1.15 -8.66 -41.95
CA SER A 420 -2.58 -8.59 -41.62
C SER A 420 -3.24 -7.28 -42.13
N PRO A 421 -4.58 -7.25 -42.30
CA PRO A 421 -5.31 -6.09 -42.86
C PRO A 421 -5.04 -4.77 -42.16
N LEU A 422 -5.20 -4.72 -40.85
CA LEU A 422 -5.10 -3.47 -40.07
C LEU A 422 -3.68 -3.22 -39.56
N LYS A 423 -3.02 -4.23 -39.00
CA LYS A 423 -1.69 -4.12 -38.39
C LYS A 423 -0.59 -4.68 -39.30
N ALA A 424 0.07 -3.84 -40.05
CA ALA A 424 1.11 -4.24 -41.02
C ALA A 424 2.29 -5.04 -40.43
N THR A 425 2.53 -4.95 -39.13
CA THR A 425 3.58 -5.68 -38.42
C THR A 425 3.18 -7.09 -38.00
N ASN A 426 1.88 -7.40 -38.03
CA ASN A 426 1.30 -8.67 -37.66
C ASN A 426 1.05 -9.55 -38.87
N GLU A 427 0.90 -10.84 -38.64
CA GLU A 427 0.62 -11.83 -39.69
C GLU A 427 -0.88 -12.09 -39.86
N GLU A 428 -1.32 -12.36 -41.09
CA GLU A 428 -2.69 -12.70 -41.41
C GLU A 428 -3.02 -14.11 -40.92
N PHE A 429 -4.21 -14.30 -40.33
CA PHE A 429 -4.76 -15.61 -39.96
C PHE A 429 -5.84 -16.02 -40.98
N VAL A 430 -5.76 -17.26 -41.44
CA VAL A 430 -6.64 -17.78 -42.47
C VAL A 430 -7.05 -19.22 -42.20
N VAL A 431 -8.03 -19.73 -42.94
CA VAL A 431 -8.37 -21.15 -42.98
C VAL A 431 -8.03 -21.72 -44.35
N VAL A 432 -7.41 -22.90 -44.36
CA VAL A 432 -7.01 -23.65 -45.57
C VAL A 432 -7.68 -25.01 -45.61
N HIS A 433 -7.98 -25.47 -46.83
CA HIS A 433 -8.76 -26.69 -47.06
C HIS A 433 -8.01 -27.77 -47.82
N GLY A 434 -8.45 -29.05 -47.65
CA GLY A 434 -8.07 -30.19 -48.48
C GLY A 434 -6.57 -30.42 -48.55
N GLU A 435 -6.08 -30.67 -49.78
CA GLU A 435 -4.66 -30.99 -50.05
C GLU A 435 -3.72 -29.82 -49.65
N ALA A 436 -4.18 -28.55 -49.77
CA ALA A 436 -3.41 -27.40 -49.35
C ALA A 436 -3.12 -27.39 -47.84
N ALA A 437 -4.03 -27.90 -47.02
CA ALA A 437 -3.83 -27.98 -45.55
C ALA A 437 -2.81 -29.07 -45.17
N GLU A 438 -2.67 -30.11 -45.97
CA GLU A 438 -1.67 -31.16 -45.74
C GLU A 438 -0.30 -30.80 -46.34
N THR A 439 -0.27 -30.12 -47.47
CA THR A 439 0.98 -29.59 -48.05
C THR A 439 1.62 -28.52 -47.16
N ARG A 440 0.79 -27.69 -46.50
CA ARG A 440 1.19 -26.62 -45.58
C ARG A 440 1.06 -27.05 -44.12
N PHE A 441 1.24 -28.33 -43.80
CA PHE A 441 1.02 -28.90 -42.46
C PHE A 441 1.73 -28.12 -41.35
N ASN A 442 2.98 -27.73 -41.54
CA ASN A 442 3.76 -26.99 -40.53
C ASN A 442 3.18 -25.62 -40.22
N GLU A 443 2.59 -24.95 -41.19
CA GLU A 443 1.96 -23.65 -41.03
C GLU A 443 0.60 -23.72 -40.31
N THR A 444 0.04 -24.92 -40.11
CA THR A 444 -1.19 -25.16 -39.31
C THR A 444 -0.89 -25.55 -37.86
N LEU A 445 0.39 -25.60 -37.46
CA LEU A 445 0.79 -26.05 -36.14
C LEU A 445 0.86 -24.89 -35.14
N PHE A 446 0.10 -25.03 -34.08
CA PHE A 446 0.08 -24.05 -32.95
C PHE A 446 0.49 -24.73 -31.65
N ARG A 447 1.20 -23.97 -30.79
CA ARG A 447 1.58 -24.43 -29.45
C ARG A 447 0.78 -23.68 -28.40
N LEU A 448 0.19 -24.43 -27.48
CA LEU A 448 -0.59 -23.89 -26.36
C LEU A 448 0.35 -23.50 -25.22
N ARG A 449 0.72 -22.22 -25.10
CA ARG A 449 1.57 -21.74 -24.01
C ARG A 449 0.69 -21.21 -22.89
N LEU A 450 1.00 -21.58 -21.64
CA LEU A 450 0.32 -21.02 -20.46
C LEU A 450 0.61 -19.52 -20.32
N ALA A 451 -0.45 -18.72 -20.11
CA ALA A 451 -0.39 -17.25 -20.07
C ALA A 451 -0.43 -16.67 -18.63
N GLU A 452 -0.06 -17.43 -17.61
CA GLU A 452 -0.07 -16.95 -16.23
C GLU A 452 1.03 -15.94 -15.94
N ALA A 453 0.70 -14.89 -15.15
CA ALA A 453 1.66 -13.89 -14.67
C ALA A 453 2.74 -14.55 -13.80
N GLY A 454 4.01 -14.27 -14.07
CA GLY A 454 5.15 -14.83 -13.32
C GLY A 454 5.64 -16.20 -13.80
N SER A 455 5.13 -16.72 -14.91
CA SER A 455 5.39 -18.07 -15.45
C SER A 455 6.77 -18.26 -16.11
N SER A 456 7.73 -17.36 -15.98
CA SER A 456 9.07 -17.58 -16.57
C SER A 456 9.80 -18.82 -16.01
N SER A 457 9.45 -19.25 -14.79
CA SER A 457 10.02 -20.46 -14.16
C SER A 457 9.24 -21.75 -14.47
N ASN A 458 8.03 -21.66 -15.04
CA ASN A 458 7.15 -22.81 -15.30
C ASN A 458 7.13 -23.26 -16.78
N GLN A 459 7.99 -22.74 -17.64
CA GLN A 459 8.01 -23.07 -19.07
C GLN A 459 8.19 -24.56 -19.40
N GLY A 460 8.46 -25.43 -18.44
CA GLY A 460 8.63 -26.88 -18.64
C GLY A 460 7.56 -27.78 -18.03
N LYS A 461 6.64 -27.24 -17.21
CA LYS A 461 5.60 -28.08 -16.58
C LYS A 461 4.37 -28.19 -17.49
N ARG A 462 4.09 -29.41 -17.93
CA ARG A 462 2.85 -29.74 -18.65
C ARG A 462 1.66 -29.69 -17.67
N LYS A 463 0.67 -28.87 -17.96
CA LYS A 463 -0.58 -28.73 -17.18
C LYS A 463 -1.74 -29.19 -18.09
N ILE A 464 -2.70 -29.91 -17.55
CA ILE A 464 -3.92 -30.28 -18.27
C ILE A 464 -4.68 -29.01 -18.62
N VAL A 465 -5.10 -28.88 -19.86
CA VAL A 465 -5.91 -27.75 -20.33
C VAL A 465 -7.37 -27.98 -19.89
N LYS A 466 -7.95 -27.02 -19.25
CA LYS A 466 -9.34 -26.99 -18.81
C LYS A 466 -10.07 -25.78 -19.39
N THR A 467 -11.34 -25.97 -19.74
CA THR A 467 -12.20 -24.86 -20.17
C THR A 467 -12.32 -23.81 -19.05
N LYS A 468 -12.45 -22.54 -19.41
CA LYS A 468 -12.60 -21.40 -18.52
C LYS A 468 -11.44 -21.17 -17.53
N ALA A 469 -10.67 -22.23 -17.22
CA ALA A 469 -9.65 -22.22 -16.17
C ALA A 469 -8.21 -22.01 -16.68
N THR A 470 -7.91 -22.39 -17.93
CA THR A 470 -6.52 -22.35 -18.43
C THR A 470 -6.35 -21.19 -19.42
N PRO A 471 -5.75 -20.07 -18.99
CA PRO A 471 -5.43 -18.98 -19.90
C PRO A 471 -4.26 -19.40 -20.81
N LEU A 472 -4.43 -19.29 -22.12
CA LEU A 472 -3.50 -19.77 -23.12
C LEU A 472 -3.04 -18.65 -24.05
N ARG A 473 -1.79 -18.71 -24.47
CA ARG A 473 -1.31 -18.07 -25.70
C ARG A 473 -1.21 -19.13 -26.77
N ILE A 474 -1.95 -18.94 -27.83
CA ILE A 474 -1.94 -19.85 -29.04
C ILE A 474 -0.85 -19.32 -29.95
N VAL A 475 0.31 -19.98 -29.94
CA VAL A 475 1.52 -19.51 -30.62
C VAL A 475 1.80 -20.35 -31.81
N HIS A 476 1.87 -19.78 -33.00
CA HIS A 476 2.29 -20.44 -34.21
C HIS A 476 3.73 -20.96 -34.09
N ILE A 477 3.98 -22.19 -34.56
CA ILE A 477 5.28 -22.85 -34.32
C ILE A 477 6.35 -22.31 -35.22
N ASP A 478 6.02 -22.07 -36.50
CA ASP A 478 6.98 -21.71 -37.54
C ASP A 478 7.41 -20.22 -37.42
N THR A 479 6.48 -19.30 -37.47
CA THR A 479 6.77 -17.84 -37.41
C THR A 479 6.90 -17.29 -36.03
N VAL A 480 6.57 -18.07 -34.98
CA VAL A 480 6.66 -17.66 -33.57
C VAL A 480 5.83 -16.39 -33.23
N VAL A 481 4.65 -16.26 -33.81
CA VAL A 481 3.68 -15.23 -33.48
C VAL A 481 2.57 -15.76 -32.58
N ALA A 482 2.01 -14.93 -31.74
CA ALA A 482 0.86 -15.24 -30.90
C ALA A 482 -0.44 -14.76 -31.55
N MET A 483 -1.47 -15.59 -31.54
CA MET A 483 -2.81 -15.19 -31.97
C MET A 483 -3.32 -14.03 -31.10
N TRP A 484 -3.78 -12.97 -31.73
CA TRP A 484 -4.18 -11.72 -31.10
C TRP A 484 -5.40 -11.10 -31.79
N THR A 485 -6.22 -10.41 -31.02
CA THR A 485 -7.33 -9.59 -31.52
C THR A 485 -7.48 -8.31 -30.68
N HIS A 486 -8.15 -7.30 -31.21
CA HIS A 486 -8.43 -6.04 -30.56
C HIS A 486 -9.78 -5.44 -31.02
N ASN A 487 -10.30 -4.47 -30.31
CA ASN A 487 -11.56 -3.78 -30.61
C ASN A 487 -11.39 -2.30 -30.93
N ASP A 488 -10.16 -1.80 -31.04
CA ASP A 488 -9.86 -0.40 -31.33
C ASP A 488 -10.30 0.01 -32.74
N GLU A 489 -10.16 -0.93 -33.69
CA GLU A 489 -10.47 -0.75 -35.10
C GLU A 489 -11.10 -2.06 -35.64
N LEU A 490 -12.20 -1.95 -36.37
CA LEU A 490 -12.91 -3.09 -36.94
C LEU A 490 -12.54 -3.23 -38.42
N LEU A 491 -12.63 -4.47 -38.91
CA LEU A 491 -12.43 -4.77 -40.31
C LEU A 491 -13.56 -4.11 -41.16
N PRO A 492 -13.27 -3.72 -42.42
CA PRO A 492 -14.27 -3.14 -43.30
C PRO A 492 -15.45 -4.05 -43.63
N GLU A 493 -16.40 -3.55 -44.43
CA GLU A 493 -17.64 -4.28 -44.81
C GLU A 493 -17.37 -5.62 -45.47
N TRP A 494 -16.25 -5.83 -46.16
CA TRP A 494 -15.89 -7.12 -46.76
C TRP A 494 -15.63 -8.23 -45.72
N ALA A 495 -15.42 -7.87 -44.44
CA ALA A 495 -15.36 -8.80 -43.31
C ALA A 495 -16.49 -8.50 -42.28
N LEU A 496 -17.63 -7.98 -42.75
CA LEU A 496 -18.85 -7.74 -41.96
C LEU A 496 -18.63 -6.83 -40.73
N GLY A 497 -17.58 -6.00 -40.71
CA GLY A 497 -17.27 -5.13 -39.58
C GLY A 497 -16.82 -5.89 -38.32
N GLN A 498 -16.30 -7.11 -38.47
CA GLN A 498 -15.83 -7.93 -37.34
C GLN A 498 -14.44 -7.53 -36.88
N GLN A 499 -14.01 -8.02 -35.73
CA GLN A 499 -12.65 -7.77 -35.21
C GLN A 499 -11.59 -8.58 -35.98
N GLU A 500 -10.45 -7.96 -36.23
CA GLU A 500 -9.29 -8.64 -36.84
C GLU A 500 -8.70 -9.71 -35.90
N VAL A 501 -8.35 -10.86 -36.45
CA VAL A 501 -7.45 -11.82 -35.80
C VAL A 501 -6.11 -11.82 -36.53
N SER A 502 -5.04 -11.59 -35.81
CA SER A 502 -3.70 -11.47 -36.40
C SER A 502 -2.59 -12.08 -35.53
N GLY A 503 -1.42 -12.29 -36.12
CA GLY A 503 -0.24 -12.84 -35.46
C GLY A 503 0.65 -11.77 -34.87
N ASN A 504 0.60 -11.60 -33.56
CA ASN A 504 1.43 -10.61 -32.85
C ASN A 504 2.85 -11.16 -32.61
N LYS A 505 3.85 -10.46 -33.12
CA LYS A 505 5.28 -10.82 -32.92
C LYS A 505 5.74 -10.68 -31.47
N LYS A 506 5.07 -9.86 -30.67
CA LYS A 506 5.31 -9.74 -29.22
C LYS A 506 4.52 -10.81 -28.46
N VAL A 507 4.98 -12.05 -28.50
CA VAL A 507 4.31 -13.23 -27.95
C VAL A 507 3.91 -13.09 -26.47
N THR A 508 4.66 -12.31 -25.68
CA THR A 508 4.42 -12.12 -24.24
C THR A 508 3.44 -11.01 -23.91
N ASP A 509 2.84 -10.37 -24.91
CA ASP A 509 1.85 -9.32 -24.69
C ASP A 509 0.68 -9.79 -23.83
N GLY A 510 0.13 -8.89 -23.00
CA GLY A 510 -1.00 -9.16 -22.13
C GLY A 510 -2.26 -9.53 -22.90
N ASP A 511 -2.44 -8.90 -24.05
CA ASP A 511 -3.64 -8.99 -24.88
C ASP A 511 -3.65 -10.24 -25.82
N ASN A 512 -2.67 -11.12 -25.74
CA ASN A 512 -2.60 -12.40 -26.49
C ASN A 512 -3.25 -13.56 -25.74
N ILE A 513 -4.17 -13.33 -24.82
CA ILE A 513 -4.70 -14.36 -23.92
C ILE A 513 -6.05 -14.88 -24.39
N TRP A 514 -6.12 -16.17 -24.62
CA TRP A 514 -7.29 -16.91 -25.03
C TRP A 514 -7.68 -17.97 -24.01
N VAL A 515 -8.97 -18.31 -23.96
CA VAL A 515 -9.51 -19.35 -23.10
C VAL A 515 -10.41 -20.25 -23.95
N PHE A 516 -10.30 -21.55 -23.79
CA PHE A 516 -11.31 -22.48 -24.31
C PHE A 516 -12.55 -22.34 -23.42
N GLU A 517 -13.64 -21.81 -23.96
CA GLU A 517 -14.82 -21.44 -23.16
C GLU A 517 -15.71 -22.65 -22.91
N ASN A 518 -16.21 -23.30 -23.96
CA ASN A 518 -17.13 -24.44 -23.86
C ASN A 518 -16.70 -25.57 -24.74
N ILE A 519 -17.07 -26.80 -24.37
CA ILE A 519 -16.95 -28.00 -25.23
C ILE A 519 -18.35 -28.29 -25.79
N VAL A 520 -18.53 -28.07 -27.09
CA VAL A 520 -19.83 -28.22 -27.78
C VAL A 520 -20.15 -29.68 -28.02
N SER A 521 -19.14 -30.49 -28.33
CA SER A 521 -19.27 -31.93 -28.64
C SER A 521 -19.50 -32.85 -27.43
N LEU A 522 -19.67 -32.28 -26.25
CA LEU A 522 -19.79 -33.05 -25.01
C LEU A 522 -21.18 -33.70 -24.90
N ALA A 523 -21.21 -35.02 -24.91
CA ALA A 523 -22.44 -35.79 -24.76
C ALA A 523 -23.05 -35.58 -23.34
N GLU A 524 -24.36 -35.63 -23.22
CA GLU A 524 -25.04 -35.47 -21.93
C GLU A 524 -24.58 -36.47 -20.86
N ASN A 525 -24.26 -37.68 -21.26
CA ASN A 525 -23.78 -38.76 -20.39
C ASN A 525 -22.26 -38.78 -20.20
N ASP A 526 -21.52 -37.78 -20.72
CA ASP A 526 -20.07 -37.72 -20.52
C ASP A 526 -19.75 -37.50 -19.02
N ALA A 527 -18.81 -38.30 -18.51
CA ALA A 527 -18.37 -38.23 -17.12
C ALA A 527 -17.91 -36.84 -16.70
N ARG A 528 -17.39 -36.06 -17.65
CA ARG A 528 -16.94 -34.65 -17.40
C ARG A 528 -18.09 -33.70 -17.06
N ASN A 529 -19.35 -34.05 -17.42
CA ASN A 529 -20.53 -33.22 -17.03
C ASN A 529 -20.88 -33.35 -15.55
N HIS A 530 -20.57 -34.49 -14.96
CA HIS A 530 -20.93 -34.82 -13.57
C HIS A 530 -19.73 -34.84 -12.62
N TYR A 531 -18.53 -34.55 -13.13
CA TYR A 531 -17.32 -34.61 -12.34
C TYR A 531 -17.19 -33.28 -11.54
N ILE A 532 -17.37 -33.37 -10.24
CA ILE A 532 -17.02 -32.30 -9.30
C ILE A 532 -15.90 -32.86 -8.42
N PRO A 533 -14.73 -32.18 -8.33
CA PRO A 533 -13.66 -32.60 -7.43
C PRO A 533 -14.16 -32.73 -6.01
N LYS A 534 -13.97 -33.89 -5.37
CA LYS A 534 -14.38 -34.15 -3.97
C LYS A 534 -13.48 -33.46 -2.95
N THR A 535 -12.30 -33.05 -3.37
CA THR A 535 -11.29 -32.45 -2.48
C THR A 535 -10.79 -31.13 -3.08
N VAL A 536 -10.72 -30.12 -2.22
CA VAL A 536 -10.11 -28.83 -2.57
C VAL A 536 -8.61 -29.02 -2.83
N ILE A 537 -8.11 -28.50 -3.94
CA ILE A 537 -6.69 -28.56 -4.29
C ILE A 537 -5.91 -27.70 -3.32
N LYS A 538 -4.80 -28.21 -2.80
CA LYS A 538 -3.95 -27.45 -1.86
C LYS A 538 -2.84 -26.74 -2.62
N MET A 539 -2.68 -25.46 -2.33
CA MET A 539 -1.57 -24.64 -2.80
C MET A 539 -0.69 -24.22 -1.59
N PRO A 540 0.66 -24.29 -1.69
CA PRO A 540 1.54 -23.85 -0.61
C PRO A 540 1.31 -22.38 -0.26
N PHE A 541 1.35 -22.04 1.05
CA PHE A 541 1.13 -20.68 1.56
C PHE A 541 2.02 -19.64 0.86
N LEU A 542 3.32 -19.90 0.72
CA LEU A 542 4.25 -18.94 0.09
C LEU A 542 3.91 -18.68 -1.39
N LYS A 543 3.34 -19.67 -2.13
CA LYS A 543 2.90 -19.47 -3.51
C LYS A 543 1.66 -18.55 -3.54
N LYS A 544 0.66 -18.81 -2.67
CA LYS A 544 -0.53 -17.94 -2.51
C LYS A 544 -0.12 -16.51 -2.14
N TRP A 545 0.76 -16.38 -1.17
CA TRP A 545 1.24 -15.07 -0.70
C TRP A 545 1.98 -14.32 -1.81
N TRP A 546 2.88 -14.98 -2.53
CA TRP A 546 3.66 -14.35 -3.60
C TRP A 546 2.78 -13.85 -4.74
N GLU A 547 1.81 -14.66 -5.14
CA GLU A 547 0.82 -14.30 -6.17
C GLU A 547 0.02 -13.07 -5.73
N LEU A 548 -0.54 -13.09 -4.52
CA LEU A 548 -1.28 -11.96 -3.99
C LEU A 548 -0.43 -10.69 -3.89
N GLN A 549 0.85 -10.78 -3.44
CA GLN A 549 1.75 -9.63 -3.38
C GLN A 549 1.99 -9.01 -4.78
N GLY A 550 2.23 -9.83 -5.79
CA GLY A 550 2.41 -9.38 -7.17
C GLY A 550 1.20 -8.58 -7.67
N LEU A 551 -0.01 -9.10 -7.42
CA LEU A 551 -1.26 -8.43 -7.79
C LEU A 551 -1.51 -7.14 -7.00
N MET A 552 -1.25 -7.14 -5.70
CA MET A 552 -1.38 -5.95 -4.87
C MET A 552 -0.47 -4.82 -5.37
N PHE A 553 0.78 -5.11 -5.73
CA PHE A 553 1.70 -4.11 -6.29
C PHE A 553 1.28 -3.65 -7.68
N LEU A 554 0.85 -4.57 -8.56
CA LEU A 554 0.39 -4.24 -9.90
C LEU A 554 -0.80 -3.27 -9.86
N HIS A 555 -1.86 -3.63 -9.15
CA HIS A 555 -3.06 -2.80 -9.03
C HIS A 555 -2.81 -1.49 -8.28
N ASN A 556 -1.93 -1.50 -7.26
CA ASN A 556 -1.56 -0.26 -6.56
C ASN A 556 -0.87 0.75 -7.50
N ASN A 557 -0.08 0.28 -8.47
CA ASN A 557 0.58 1.15 -9.46
C ASN A 557 -0.37 1.63 -10.56
N GLN A 558 -1.43 0.91 -10.83
CA GLN A 558 -2.45 1.25 -11.84
C GLN A 558 -3.49 2.28 -11.37
N LEU A 559 -3.52 2.61 -10.06
CA LEU A 559 -4.41 3.62 -9.50
C LEU A 559 -4.01 5.04 -9.94
N SER A 560 -4.16 5.34 -11.22
CA SER A 560 -3.81 6.63 -11.83
C SER A 560 -5.03 7.42 -12.34
N SER A 561 -6.25 6.85 -12.24
CA SER A 561 -7.49 7.53 -12.69
C SER A 561 -7.68 8.86 -11.97
N GLU A 562 -8.28 9.85 -12.63
CA GLU A 562 -8.59 11.14 -12.01
C GLU A 562 -9.69 10.97 -10.95
N HIS A 563 -9.50 11.63 -9.82
CA HIS A 563 -10.50 11.67 -8.75
C HIS A 563 -10.71 13.11 -8.30
N PRO A 564 -11.96 13.57 -8.11
CA PRO A 564 -12.28 14.97 -7.81
C PRO A 564 -11.58 15.53 -6.56
N PHE A 565 -11.29 14.68 -5.58
CA PHE A 565 -10.62 15.06 -4.33
C PHE A 565 -9.15 14.62 -4.25
N ALA A 566 -8.58 14.13 -5.35
CA ALA A 566 -7.14 13.89 -5.41
C ALA A 566 -6.38 15.21 -5.26
N SER A 567 -5.26 15.19 -4.53
CA SER A 567 -4.50 16.41 -4.25
C SER A 567 -3.00 16.16 -4.25
N GLN A 568 -2.24 17.19 -4.61
CA GLN A 568 -0.79 17.14 -4.60
C GLN A 568 -0.23 17.31 -3.18
N PRO A 569 0.90 16.65 -2.86
CA PRO A 569 1.48 16.72 -1.52
C PRO A 569 1.78 18.13 -1.02
N GLY A 570 2.11 19.07 -1.93
CA GLY A 570 2.38 20.47 -1.58
C GLY A 570 1.22 21.20 -0.91
N ALA A 571 -0.02 20.80 -1.18
CA ALA A 571 -1.23 21.39 -0.59
C ALA A 571 -1.53 20.88 0.84
N TRP A 572 -0.98 19.73 1.24
CA TRP A 572 -1.38 19.06 2.49
C TRP A 572 -0.93 19.79 3.75
N PRO A 573 0.36 20.18 3.92
CA PRO A 573 0.80 20.85 5.12
C PRO A 573 0.14 22.23 5.33
N LEU A 574 -0.42 22.80 4.25
CA LEU A 574 -1.10 24.08 4.28
C LEU A 574 -2.62 23.94 4.41
N ALA A 575 -3.15 22.72 4.50
CA ALA A 575 -4.58 22.43 4.55
C ALA A 575 -5.37 23.12 3.43
N GLN A 576 -4.79 23.12 2.20
CA GLN A 576 -5.40 23.70 1.00
C GLN A 576 -6.29 22.71 0.24
N SER A 577 -6.30 21.45 0.61
CA SER A 577 -7.11 20.40 0.02
C SER A 577 -7.84 19.62 1.10
N GLY A 578 -9.00 19.11 0.77
CA GLY A 578 -9.79 18.26 1.65
C GLY A 578 -10.51 17.19 0.83
N VAL A 579 -11.22 16.30 1.51
CA VAL A 579 -11.98 15.21 0.88
C VAL A 579 -13.40 15.22 1.44
N SER A 580 -14.40 15.24 0.57
CA SER A 580 -15.78 15.05 1.02
C SER A 580 -16.01 13.58 1.31
N PHE A 581 -16.22 13.25 2.58
CA PHE A 581 -16.46 11.87 3.01
C PHE A 581 -17.94 11.49 2.93
N TRP A 582 -18.82 12.47 3.09
CA TRP A 582 -20.25 12.22 3.01
C TRP A 582 -21.03 13.53 2.82
N ASN A 583 -22.05 13.47 1.97
CA ASN A 583 -22.99 14.58 1.70
C ASN A 583 -24.43 14.08 1.81
N ASP A 584 -25.25 14.85 2.48
CA ASP A 584 -26.70 14.78 2.39
C ASP A 584 -27.18 16.07 1.74
N ASN A 585 -27.57 15.99 0.48
CA ASN A 585 -27.93 17.16 -0.32
C ASN A 585 -29.26 17.76 0.11
N ASP A 586 -30.20 16.92 0.57
CA ASP A 586 -31.54 17.35 0.98
C ASP A 586 -31.50 18.15 2.28
N GLU A 587 -30.76 17.65 3.25
CA GLU A 587 -30.57 18.30 4.55
C GLU A 587 -29.37 19.25 4.60
N ARG A 588 -28.60 19.40 3.51
CA ARG A 588 -27.37 20.20 3.41
C ARG A 588 -26.36 19.90 4.50
N LYS A 589 -26.18 18.63 4.81
CA LYS A 589 -25.21 18.15 5.81
C LYS A 589 -24.02 17.53 5.09
N GLN A 590 -22.83 17.72 5.64
CA GLN A 590 -21.61 17.22 5.03
C GLN A 590 -20.59 16.84 6.10
N ILE A 591 -19.87 15.73 5.86
CA ILE A 591 -18.60 15.45 6.54
C ILE A 591 -17.48 15.73 5.53
N PHE A 592 -16.68 16.75 5.84
CA PHE A 592 -15.59 17.18 4.98
C PHE A 592 -14.26 17.00 5.73
N PHE A 593 -13.45 16.07 5.24
CA PHE A 593 -12.15 15.72 5.83
C PHE A 593 -11.12 16.78 5.47
N ILE A 594 -10.66 17.53 6.48
CA ILE A 594 -9.64 18.56 6.34
C ILE A 594 -8.90 18.75 7.68
N GLY A 595 -7.60 19.12 7.61
CA GLY A 595 -6.80 19.42 8.80
C GLY A 595 -7.19 20.73 9.48
N ASN A 596 -6.79 20.87 10.75
CA ASN A 596 -6.89 22.13 11.47
C ASN A 596 -5.88 23.14 10.90
N VAL A 597 -6.36 24.11 10.14
CA VAL A 597 -5.51 25.09 9.42
C VAL A 597 -4.51 25.76 10.35
N ILE A 598 -4.94 26.17 11.55
CA ILE A 598 -4.07 26.85 12.52
C ILE A 598 -2.95 25.92 12.98
N GLY A 599 -3.30 24.69 13.33
CA GLY A 599 -2.32 23.68 13.76
C GLY A 599 -1.34 23.30 12.64
N PHE A 600 -1.83 23.10 11.42
CA PHE A 600 -1.02 22.76 10.25
C PHE A 600 -0.04 23.88 9.89
N TRP A 601 -0.50 25.12 9.80
CA TRP A 601 0.36 26.24 9.45
C TRP A 601 1.39 26.53 10.54
N LEU A 602 1.02 26.40 11.82
CA LEU A 602 1.97 26.50 12.91
C LEU A 602 3.10 25.47 12.77
N GLN A 603 2.76 24.22 12.48
CA GLN A 603 3.74 23.15 12.29
C GLN A 603 4.69 23.46 11.13
N VAL A 604 4.17 23.91 9.98
CA VAL A 604 4.99 24.31 8.82
C VAL A 604 5.94 25.45 9.20
N GLY A 605 5.43 26.47 9.91
CA GLY A 605 6.24 27.59 10.38
C GLY A 605 7.38 27.13 11.28
N PHE A 606 7.11 26.24 12.23
CA PHE A 606 8.14 25.70 13.13
C PHE A 606 9.17 24.83 12.41
N LEU A 607 8.75 24.00 11.44
CA LEU A 607 9.65 23.21 10.60
C LEU A 607 10.58 24.11 9.77
N ALA A 608 10.04 25.16 9.17
CA ALA A 608 10.82 26.13 8.38
C ALA A 608 11.83 26.90 9.24
N VAL A 609 11.38 27.38 10.41
CA VAL A 609 12.26 28.08 11.38
C VAL A 609 13.38 27.15 11.84
N TYR A 610 13.10 25.89 12.14
CA TYR A 610 14.12 24.91 12.50
C TYR A 610 15.15 24.70 11.40
N ALA A 611 14.73 24.55 10.16
CA ALA A 611 15.65 24.44 9.03
C ALA A 611 16.58 25.65 8.94
N GLY A 612 16.04 26.85 9.17
CA GLY A 612 16.83 28.08 9.28
C GLY A 612 17.83 28.06 10.46
N PHE A 613 17.41 27.55 11.63
CA PHE A 613 18.31 27.40 12.79
C PHE A 613 19.45 26.41 12.51
N VAL A 614 19.17 25.28 11.88
CA VAL A 614 20.19 24.29 11.47
C VAL A 614 21.18 24.94 10.50
N ALA A 615 20.68 25.63 9.47
CA ALA A 615 21.54 26.32 8.50
C ALA A 615 22.41 27.39 9.19
N ALA A 616 21.85 28.19 10.09
CA ALA A 616 22.58 29.21 10.85
C ALA A 616 23.66 28.57 11.75
N ASP A 617 23.36 27.47 12.45
CA ASP A 617 24.35 26.79 13.29
C ASP A 617 25.50 26.19 12.45
N LEU A 618 25.21 25.62 11.28
CA LEU A 618 26.23 25.10 10.35
C LEU A 618 27.14 26.23 9.84
N VAL A 619 26.57 27.36 9.44
CA VAL A 619 27.37 28.51 8.95
C VAL A 619 28.22 29.13 10.07
N THR A 620 27.66 29.35 11.25
CA THR A 620 28.38 29.93 12.38
C THR A 620 29.47 29.01 12.90
N SER A 621 29.21 27.70 12.94
CA SER A 621 30.21 26.69 13.32
C SER A 621 31.40 26.65 12.35
N ARG A 622 31.19 26.87 11.05
CA ARG A 622 32.25 26.98 10.05
C ARG A 622 33.13 28.23 10.22
N ARG A 623 32.63 29.21 10.94
CA ARG A 623 33.32 30.46 11.28
C ARG A 623 33.86 30.45 12.70
N ASP A 624 33.91 29.29 13.36
CA ASP A 624 34.32 29.09 14.78
C ASP A 624 33.48 29.88 15.80
N TYR A 625 32.29 30.35 15.40
CA TYR A 625 31.32 30.93 16.28
C TYR A 625 30.36 29.87 16.84
N ASN A 626 30.69 29.31 18.00
CA ASN A 626 29.83 28.36 18.68
C ASN A 626 28.76 29.04 19.48
N ILE A 627 27.62 29.36 18.85
CA ILE A 627 26.51 30.09 19.50
C ILE A 627 25.74 29.16 20.45
N LEU A 628 25.52 27.91 20.05
CA LEU A 628 24.81 26.93 20.86
C LEU A 628 25.76 26.16 21.78
N SER A 629 25.35 25.94 23.03
CA SER A 629 26.04 25.03 23.93
C SER A 629 26.01 23.60 23.36
N ALA A 630 27.02 22.76 23.69
CA ALA A 630 27.06 21.36 23.24
C ALA A 630 25.77 20.59 23.56
N ARG A 631 25.18 20.86 24.73
CA ARG A 631 23.91 20.24 25.16
C ARG A 631 22.71 20.70 24.29
N ALA A 632 22.62 21.99 24.03
CA ALA A 632 21.57 22.54 23.17
C ALA A 632 21.69 22.00 21.73
N ARG A 633 22.93 21.98 21.21
CA ARG A 633 23.22 21.41 19.89
C ARG A 633 22.87 19.92 19.83
N SER A 634 23.23 19.14 20.85
CA SER A 634 22.83 17.72 20.93
C SER A 634 21.31 17.53 20.95
N LYS A 635 20.55 18.34 21.68
CA LYS A 635 19.09 18.28 21.68
C LYS A 635 18.52 18.68 20.32
N MET A 636 19.07 19.69 19.68
CA MET A 636 18.67 20.16 18.35
C MET A 636 18.88 19.07 17.26
N TYR A 637 20.07 18.50 17.18
CA TYR A 637 20.38 17.53 16.11
C TYR A 637 19.88 16.12 16.41
N ASN A 638 19.99 15.62 17.64
CA ASN A 638 19.65 14.23 17.94
C ASN A 638 18.15 14.07 18.20
N THR A 639 17.54 14.88 19.06
CA THR A 639 16.13 14.71 19.44
C THR A 639 15.18 15.36 18.44
N LEU A 640 15.37 16.66 18.17
CA LEU A 640 14.54 17.37 17.20
C LEU A 640 14.84 16.95 15.77
N GLY A 641 16.12 16.67 15.46
CA GLY A 641 16.54 16.14 14.16
C GLY A 641 15.91 14.80 13.84
N PHE A 642 15.79 13.89 14.81
CA PHE A 642 15.08 12.61 14.62
C PHE A 642 13.60 12.83 14.25
N LEU A 643 12.91 13.73 14.96
CA LEU A 643 11.51 14.05 14.66
C LEU A 643 11.36 14.77 13.31
N PHE A 644 12.29 15.68 12.97
CA PHE A 644 12.30 16.36 11.67
C PHE A 644 12.51 15.38 10.50
N ILE A 645 13.48 14.47 10.63
CA ILE A 645 13.74 13.42 9.64
C ILE A 645 12.53 12.48 9.55
N GLY A 646 11.91 12.14 10.67
CA GLY A 646 10.69 11.35 10.71
C GLY A 646 9.55 11.99 9.93
N TRP A 647 9.30 13.30 10.14
CA TRP A 647 8.33 14.04 9.34
C TRP A 647 8.69 14.03 7.85
N ALA A 648 9.94 14.34 7.54
CA ALA A 648 10.42 14.39 6.16
C ALA A 648 10.29 13.04 5.44
N ALA A 649 10.62 11.94 6.12
CA ALA A 649 10.48 10.58 5.59
C ALA A 649 9.02 10.18 5.34
N HIS A 650 8.06 10.71 6.09
CA HIS A 650 6.63 10.45 5.89
C HIS A 650 5.96 11.45 4.92
N TYR A 651 6.65 12.47 4.46
CA TYR A 651 6.08 13.51 3.60
C TYR A 651 6.69 13.54 2.19
N PHE A 652 8.01 13.67 2.07
CA PHE A 652 8.66 13.87 0.78
C PHE A 652 8.52 12.71 -0.22
N PRO A 653 8.44 11.43 0.16
CA PRO A 653 8.29 10.36 -0.81
C PRO A 653 7.01 10.45 -1.65
N PHE A 654 5.96 11.11 -1.16
CA PHE A 654 4.72 11.30 -1.91
C PHE A 654 4.89 12.16 -3.17
N PHE A 655 5.93 12.99 -3.24
CA PHE A 655 6.25 13.76 -4.46
C PHE A 655 6.78 12.87 -5.60
N LEU A 656 7.29 11.69 -5.27
CA LEU A 656 7.83 10.72 -6.24
C LEU A 656 6.78 9.70 -6.71
N MET A 657 5.60 9.71 -6.09
CA MET A 657 4.54 8.75 -6.42
C MET A 657 3.64 9.30 -7.53
N ASN A 658 3.38 8.48 -8.56
CA ASN A 658 2.50 8.82 -9.68
C ASN A 658 1.03 8.38 -9.50
N ARG A 659 0.70 7.70 -8.39
CA ARG A 659 -0.67 7.26 -8.09
C ARG A 659 -1.54 8.39 -7.54
N GLN A 660 -2.86 8.16 -7.46
CA GLN A 660 -3.79 9.03 -6.73
C GLN A 660 -3.33 9.26 -5.28
N LYS A 661 -3.42 10.51 -4.85
CA LYS A 661 -2.97 10.97 -3.52
C LYS A 661 -4.04 11.84 -2.89
N PHE A 662 -4.19 11.71 -1.56
CA PHE A 662 -5.20 12.43 -0.78
C PHE A 662 -4.59 12.94 0.53
N LEU A 663 -5.24 13.92 1.15
CA LEU A 663 -4.79 14.53 2.41
C LEU A 663 -4.59 13.50 3.55
N HIS A 664 -5.38 12.42 3.63
CA HIS A 664 -5.24 11.43 4.70
C HIS A 664 -3.87 10.73 4.72
N HIS A 665 -3.17 10.67 3.57
CA HIS A 665 -1.78 10.18 3.53
C HIS A 665 -0.79 11.03 4.34
N TYR A 666 -1.13 12.31 4.63
CA TYR A 666 -0.30 13.20 5.43
C TYR A 666 -0.45 13.00 6.94
N LEU A 667 -1.48 12.31 7.42
CA LEU A 667 -1.76 12.17 8.86
C LEU A 667 -0.58 11.60 9.67
N PRO A 668 0.19 10.59 9.22
CA PRO A 668 1.39 10.14 9.93
C PRO A 668 2.47 11.22 10.02
N ALA A 669 2.69 11.98 8.95
CA ALA A 669 3.62 13.11 8.94
C ALA A 669 3.16 14.22 9.89
N HIS A 670 1.87 14.56 9.89
CA HIS A 670 1.25 15.53 10.79
C HIS A 670 1.47 15.16 12.28
N LEU A 671 1.29 13.88 12.64
CA LEU A 671 1.55 13.37 13.98
C LEU A 671 2.99 13.66 14.43
N ILE A 672 3.96 13.35 13.57
CA ILE A 672 5.38 13.56 13.89
C ILE A 672 5.70 15.06 13.94
N ALA A 673 5.12 15.86 13.04
CA ALA A 673 5.24 17.32 13.07
C ALA A 673 4.69 17.94 14.36
N ALA A 674 3.62 17.38 14.93
CA ALA A 674 3.07 17.80 16.21
C ALA A 674 4.03 17.50 17.37
N LEU A 675 4.67 16.33 17.42
CA LEU A 675 5.73 16.00 18.37
C LEU A 675 6.90 16.99 18.25
N PHE A 676 7.33 17.22 17.01
CA PHE A 676 8.41 18.15 16.69
C PHE A 676 8.08 19.57 17.17
N THR A 677 6.87 20.06 16.88
CA THR A 677 6.43 21.42 17.20
C THR A 677 6.46 21.70 18.70
N GLY A 678 5.92 20.79 19.51
CA GLY A 678 5.98 20.94 20.97
C GLY A 678 7.40 20.92 21.52
N GLY A 679 8.26 20.04 20.97
CA GLY A 679 9.67 19.98 21.37
C GLY A 679 10.48 21.20 20.96
N PHE A 680 10.25 21.70 19.75
CA PHE A 680 10.95 22.88 19.23
C PHE A 680 10.45 24.17 19.87
N ALA A 681 9.16 24.28 20.17
CA ALA A 681 8.61 25.41 20.95
C ALA A 681 9.27 25.52 22.34
N GLU A 682 9.42 24.40 23.05
CA GLU A 682 10.18 24.37 24.31
C GLU A 682 11.64 24.78 24.10
N PHE A 683 12.26 24.30 23.00
CA PHE A 683 13.65 24.65 22.70
C PHE A 683 13.80 26.19 22.51
N LEU A 684 12.91 26.81 21.77
CA LEU A 684 12.89 28.28 21.56
C LEU A 684 12.65 29.07 22.85
N CYS A 685 11.77 28.57 23.72
CA CYS A 685 11.47 29.20 25.01
C CYS A 685 12.49 28.85 26.12
N SER A 686 13.59 28.15 25.78
CA SER A 686 14.62 27.78 26.76
C SER A 686 15.85 28.67 26.65
N ASN A 687 16.38 29.12 27.82
CA ASN A 687 17.61 29.90 27.90
C ASN A 687 18.89 29.08 27.66
N ARG A 688 18.79 27.84 27.20
CA ARG A 688 19.90 26.89 26.99
C ARG A 688 20.85 27.26 25.86
N GLY A 689 20.49 28.24 25.05
CA GLY A 689 21.23 28.65 23.87
C GLY A 689 22.13 29.86 24.01
N HIS A 690 22.19 30.52 25.18
CA HIS A 690 22.97 31.73 25.32
C HIS A 690 24.46 31.47 25.48
N THR A 691 25.25 32.23 24.73
CA THR A 691 26.67 32.13 24.61
C THR A 691 27.46 32.54 25.82
N MET A 692 28.68 31.98 25.93
CA MET A 692 29.71 32.24 26.90
C MET A 692 30.25 33.69 26.94
N ARG A 693 29.69 34.69 26.29
CA ARG A 693 30.24 36.05 26.25
C ARG A 693 29.95 36.91 27.47
N ARG A 694 28.98 36.53 28.27
CA ARG A 694 28.67 37.24 29.54
C ARG A 694 28.25 36.21 30.58
N GLY A 695 29.10 35.96 31.57
CA GLY A 695 28.95 34.98 32.62
C GLY A 695 27.53 34.64 33.05
N VAL A 696 27.36 33.38 33.45
CA VAL A 696 26.22 32.76 34.11
C VAL A 696 24.83 33.25 33.64
N VAL A 697 24.33 32.58 32.58
CA VAL A 697 22.92 32.66 32.24
C VAL A 697 22.20 31.52 32.96
N PRO A 698 21.12 31.78 33.74
CA PRO A 698 20.35 30.71 34.35
C PRO A 698 19.82 29.76 33.25
N SER A 699 20.21 28.49 33.31
CA SER A 699 19.65 27.49 32.42
C SER A 699 18.22 27.17 32.87
N GLY A 700 17.23 27.54 32.09
CA GLY A 700 15.84 27.25 32.40
C GLY A 700 14.91 27.51 31.22
N ILE A 701 13.70 26.97 31.29
CA ILE A 701 12.62 27.29 30.38
C ILE A 701 11.93 28.54 30.89
N ASP A 702 11.66 29.52 30.04
CA ASP A 702 10.77 30.62 30.34
C ASP A 702 9.33 30.07 30.38
N LYS A 703 9.00 29.43 31.50
CA LYS A 703 7.70 28.73 31.67
C LYS A 703 6.50 29.66 31.45
N PRO A 704 6.47 30.92 31.94
CA PRO A 704 5.34 31.80 31.66
C PRO A 704 5.12 32.08 30.19
N LYS A 705 6.16 32.38 29.42
CA LYS A 705 6.05 32.63 27.98
C LYS A 705 5.65 31.36 27.22
N PHE A 706 6.25 30.25 27.59
CA PHE A 706 5.91 28.96 26.94
C PHE A 706 4.48 28.51 27.25
N ALA A 707 4.03 28.71 28.49
CA ALA A 707 2.63 28.44 28.88
C ALA A 707 1.66 29.36 28.12
N ALA A 708 1.96 30.65 28.02
CA ALA A 708 1.13 31.62 27.30
C ALA A 708 1.02 31.23 25.81
N LEU A 709 2.15 30.91 25.14
CA LEU A 709 2.16 30.40 23.75
C LEU A 709 1.30 29.17 23.63
N THR A 710 1.47 28.20 24.51
CA THR A 710 0.71 26.93 24.49
C THR A 710 -0.79 27.18 24.66
N VAL A 711 -1.20 28.03 25.59
CA VAL A 711 -2.61 28.40 25.79
C VAL A 711 -3.19 29.06 24.55
N ILE A 712 -2.48 29.98 23.92
CA ILE A 712 -2.92 30.64 22.68
C ILE A 712 -3.10 29.62 21.56
N VAL A 713 -2.14 28.72 21.37
CA VAL A 713 -2.23 27.68 20.32
C VAL A 713 -3.41 26.75 20.58
N ILE A 714 -3.56 26.23 21.79
CA ILE A 714 -4.67 25.34 22.16
C ILE A 714 -6.02 26.05 22.00
N ALA A 715 -6.14 27.28 22.47
CA ALA A 715 -7.37 28.05 22.33
C ALA A 715 -7.73 28.29 20.86
N SER A 716 -6.74 28.64 20.03
CA SER A 716 -6.94 28.89 18.60
C SER A 716 -7.32 27.63 17.84
N THR A 717 -6.65 26.51 18.10
CA THR A 717 -6.97 25.22 17.44
C THR A 717 -8.32 24.68 17.91
N ALA A 718 -8.65 24.81 19.20
CA ALA A 718 -9.96 24.44 19.74
C ALA A 718 -11.08 25.34 19.18
N TRP A 719 -10.82 26.62 19.03
CA TRP A 719 -11.76 27.56 18.40
C TRP A 719 -12.00 27.17 16.93
N PHE A 720 -10.96 26.84 16.18
CA PHE A 720 -11.10 26.44 14.78
C PHE A 720 -11.90 25.13 14.64
N LEU A 721 -11.63 24.12 15.47
CA LEU A 721 -12.41 22.89 15.52
C LEU A 721 -13.89 23.16 15.87
N TRP A 722 -14.14 24.05 16.84
CA TRP A 722 -15.50 24.46 17.19
C TRP A 722 -16.19 25.21 16.04
N TYR A 723 -15.47 26.13 15.38
CA TYR A 723 -15.96 26.92 14.26
C TYR A 723 -16.34 26.05 13.05
N THR A 724 -15.60 24.99 12.81
CA THR A 724 -15.77 24.05 11.70
C THR A 724 -16.52 22.76 12.09
N ARG A 725 -17.08 22.66 13.29
CA ARG A 725 -17.72 21.44 13.80
C ARG A 725 -18.87 20.92 12.92
N PHE A 726 -19.51 21.75 12.13
CA PHE A 726 -20.59 21.38 11.23
C PHE A 726 -20.12 20.44 10.10
N ILE A 727 -18.87 20.56 9.67
CA ILE A 727 -18.25 19.66 8.69
C ILE A 727 -17.45 18.51 9.34
N VAL A 728 -17.09 18.65 10.64
CA VAL A 728 -16.39 17.58 11.36
C VAL A 728 -17.37 16.50 11.79
N TYR A 729 -18.52 16.87 12.29
CA TYR A 729 -19.53 15.94 12.77
C TYR A 729 -20.68 15.70 11.77
N GLY A 730 -20.93 16.64 10.87
CA GLY A 730 -21.97 16.53 9.82
C GLY A 730 -23.39 16.42 10.34
N ASN A 731 -23.64 16.73 11.62
CA ASN A 731 -24.94 16.50 12.28
C ASN A 731 -25.90 17.68 12.26
N PHE A 732 -25.47 18.82 11.73
CA PHE A 732 -26.29 20.00 11.56
C PHE A 732 -25.80 20.84 10.37
N THR A 733 -26.66 21.68 9.84
CA THR A 733 -26.35 22.59 8.74
C THR A 733 -26.28 24.04 9.23
N LEU A 734 -25.70 24.90 8.41
CA LEU A 734 -25.69 26.34 8.57
C LEU A 734 -26.39 27.00 7.37
N PRO A 735 -26.90 28.26 7.50
CA PRO A 735 -27.37 29.02 6.36
C PRO A 735 -26.27 29.14 5.28
N PRO A 736 -26.61 29.14 3.98
CA PRO A 736 -25.63 29.17 2.88
C PRO A 736 -24.63 30.34 2.99
N GLU A 737 -25.09 31.52 3.43
CA GLU A 737 -24.24 32.69 3.65
C GLU A 737 -23.16 32.44 4.74
N GLU A 738 -23.53 31.77 5.82
CA GLU A 738 -22.61 31.41 6.90
C GLU A 738 -21.60 30.35 6.48
N ILE A 739 -22.00 29.42 5.63
CA ILE A 739 -21.11 28.44 5.04
C ILE A 739 -20.10 29.12 4.12
N LYS A 740 -20.56 30.03 3.27
CA LYS A 740 -19.69 30.80 2.36
C LYS A 740 -18.65 31.62 3.11
N LYS A 741 -19.03 32.24 4.25
CA LYS A 741 -18.07 32.96 5.14
C LYS A 741 -17.05 32.03 5.79
N ARG A 742 -17.31 30.74 5.87
CA ARG A 742 -16.45 29.72 6.50
C ARG A 742 -15.62 28.93 5.51
N GLN A 743 -15.73 29.22 4.24
CA GLN A 743 -14.81 28.72 3.22
C GLN A 743 -13.52 29.54 3.27
N TRP A 744 -12.41 28.87 3.15
CA TRP A 744 -11.09 29.49 3.13
C TRP A 744 -10.22 28.90 2.03
N LEU A 745 -9.33 29.68 1.47
CA LEU A 745 -8.51 29.32 0.33
C LEU A 745 -9.38 28.81 -0.83
N ASP A 746 -8.94 27.79 -1.55
CA ASP A 746 -9.64 27.18 -2.68
C ASP A 746 -10.59 26.05 -2.27
N ILE A 747 -10.91 25.92 -0.98
CA ILE A 747 -11.77 24.86 -0.47
C ILE A 747 -13.22 25.19 -0.79
N VAL A 748 -13.84 24.35 -1.62
CA VAL A 748 -15.26 24.42 -1.94
C VAL A 748 -16.00 23.36 -1.12
N LEU A 749 -16.84 23.82 -0.21
CA LEU A 749 -17.79 22.94 0.47
C LEU A 749 -18.95 22.68 -0.48
N HIS A 750 -19.07 21.45 -0.95
CA HIS A 750 -20.12 21.07 -1.91
C HIS A 750 -21.46 20.95 -1.20
N TYR A 751 -22.20 22.05 -1.18
CA TYR A 751 -23.62 22.02 -0.91
C TYR A 751 -24.33 22.14 -2.26
N VAL A 752 -24.92 21.04 -2.70
CA VAL A 752 -25.78 21.09 -3.90
C VAL A 752 -26.99 21.94 -3.60
N LYS A 753 -27.41 22.73 -4.59
CA LYS A 753 -28.51 23.71 -4.54
C LYS A 753 -29.82 23.08 -4.16
#